data_468b574229c9a60aeb86cdf15bced3d6
#
_entry.id   468b574229c9a60aeb86cdf15bced3d6
#
_cell.length_a   1.000
_cell.length_b   1.000
_cell.length_c   1.000
_cell.angle_alpha   90.00
_cell.angle_beta   90.00
_cell.angle_gamma   90.00
#
_symmetry.space_group_name_H-M   'P 1'
#
loop_
_entity.id
_entity.type
_entity.pdbx_description
1 polymer ?
#
loop_
_entity_poly.entity_id
_entity_poly.type
_entity_poly.pdbx_seq_one_letter_code
_entity_poly.pdbx_strand_id
1 'polypeptide(L)'
;MARLSQELIDQVRQSVDIADVISQDVQLQRQGKNLVGHCPFHEDNTPSFSVSEQKQFFYCFSCHRSGSVFDFLMELHHLSFPQAVEQVAKLGSVALPTDFQAGAEPKTEQAPDSQQGRLIKLHETTMRLYHHILMNTPAGESARRYLQKRGLTQELIDQFNLGYAPKEEVLKAVLEKEGHDYQLLRRSGLFTEDRSGSLHDRFHDRVMFPLKDGQGRPVAFSGRLLQKNTDAPKYLNSPETPIFNKRRLIFNFDLARKAARENGKLLLFEGYMDVISAYGAGVHNGIASMGTSLTDEQLAMIVKTTNQLNICYDGDAPGQNAIERALKLIEASAVASQLKIRVVQLPTGQDPDEYIQQNGGAKFRDYLKNTEETPTAFRLRYLRQGLNLSNQAELLSYLNAAIGVIAKVGDPVARDLYVQELAREFQVNPQNLQQQLTTQLQKQPAAQPGTAPPVSQWPDNPPAAPKRRSFNGSFTRPAYGQKRRAQAQPAPQAVTLTAAEQQSLALDQTERAERLLLTAVLHDDGTRAQLKAMPYFAFVHDQYQELYQQAVNYFTEHDEYDLASFLDYVDDPALKATLTQLDGLNAAAVPPAAIDDCLRIIMQKTPLTQKIAQAKLALQEAKARSDHELITQLTIELIQLYSQQQRLKTEETS
;
A
#
# COMPACT_ATOMS: atom_id res chain seq x y z
N MET A 1 34.24 -10.31 8.93
CA MET A 1 33.20 -11.26 8.52
C MET A 1 33.21 -11.32 7.01
N ALA A 2 33.42 -12.49 6.43
CA ALA A 2 33.32 -12.63 4.98
C ALA A 2 31.87 -12.34 4.58
N ARG A 3 31.67 -11.41 3.65
CA ARG A 3 30.41 -11.26 2.93
C ARG A 3 30.24 -12.52 2.09
N LEU A 4 29.08 -13.15 2.17
CA LEU A 4 28.70 -14.18 1.20
C LEU A 4 28.74 -13.52 -0.19
N SER A 5 29.59 -14.04 -1.09
CA SER A 5 29.56 -13.61 -2.48
C SER A 5 28.26 -14.07 -3.13
N GLN A 6 27.75 -13.34 -4.11
CA GLN A 6 26.56 -13.74 -4.86
C GLN A 6 26.75 -15.12 -5.51
N GLU A 7 27.92 -15.36 -6.06
CA GLU A 7 28.29 -16.67 -6.63
C GLU A 7 28.13 -17.84 -5.64
N LEU A 8 28.50 -17.63 -4.37
CA LEU A 8 28.34 -18.64 -3.33
C LEU A 8 26.87 -18.85 -2.94
N ILE A 9 26.08 -17.78 -2.87
CA ILE A 9 24.65 -17.85 -2.62
C ILE A 9 23.94 -18.63 -3.73
N ASP A 10 24.28 -18.34 -4.99
CA ASP A 10 23.74 -19.03 -6.15
C ASP A 10 24.17 -20.50 -6.20
N GLN A 11 25.42 -20.80 -5.85
CA GLN A 11 25.92 -22.17 -5.72
C GLN A 11 25.15 -22.93 -4.64
N VAL A 12 24.91 -22.32 -3.49
CA VAL A 12 24.13 -22.92 -2.39
C VAL A 12 22.69 -23.16 -2.82
N ARG A 13 22.06 -22.19 -3.49
CA ARG A 13 20.69 -22.31 -4.00
C ARG A 13 20.56 -23.47 -5.00
N GLN A 14 21.49 -23.58 -5.95
CA GLN A 14 21.49 -24.61 -6.98
C GLN A 14 21.86 -26.00 -6.46
N SER A 15 22.39 -26.11 -5.25
CA SER A 15 22.79 -27.39 -4.66
C SER A 15 21.62 -28.24 -4.14
N VAL A 16 20.41 -27.66 -4.05
CA VAL A 16 19.20 -28.34 -3.56
C VAL A 16 18.02 -28.12 -4.50
N ASP A 17 17.04 -29.03 -4.50
CA ASP A 17 15.74 -28.77 -5.10
C ASP A 17 14.80 -28.18 -4.06
N ILE A 18 14.15 -27.06 -4.39
CA ILE A 18 13.20 -26.41 -3.48
C ILE A 18 12.07 -27.33 -3.04
N ALA A 19 11.65 -28.24 -3.91
CA ALA A 19 10.59 -29.19 -3.60
C ALA A 19 11.04 -30.21 -2.53
N ASP A 20 12.29 -30.64 -2.58
CA ASP A 20 12.86 -31.56 -1.59
C ASP A 20 12.98 -30.89 -0.22
N VAL A 21 13.39 -29.63 -0.19
CA VAL A 21 13.49 -28.86 1.06
C VAL A 21 12.09 -28.61 1.66
N ILE A 22 11.15 -28.13 0.85
CA ILE A 22 9.78 -27.84 1.31
C ILE A 22 9.04 -29.11 1.73
N SER A 23 9.30 -30.25 1.07
CA SER A 23 8.65 -31.53 1.40
C SER A 23 8.99 -32.04 2.81
N GLN A 24 10.03 -31.50 3.46
CA GLN A 24 10.34 -31.85 4.84
C GLN A 24 9.29 -31.31 5.83
N ASP A 25 8.64 -30.20 5.49
CA ASP A 25 7.67 -29.50 6.36
C ASP A 25 6.24 -29.53 5.80
N VAL A 26 6.07 -29.67 4.48
CA VAL A 26 4.78 -29.59 3.78
C VAL A 26 4.56 -30.82 2.93
N GLN A 27 3.40 -31.48 3.08
CA GLN A 27 3.01 -32.57 2.19
C GLN A 27 2.63 -32.03 0.82
N LEU A 28 3.46 -32.31 -0.18
CA LEU A 28 3.27 -31.87 -1.56
C LEU A 28 2.72 -33.01 -2.44
N GLN A 29 1.78 -32.67 -3.32
CA GLN A 29 1.21 -33.61 -4.31
C GLN A 29 1.35 -33.00 -5.71
N ARG A 30 1.74 -33.82 -6.69
CA ARG A 30 1.93 -33.33 -8.09
C ARG A 30 0.61 -32.97 -8.74
N GLN A 31 0.50 -31.72 -9.19
CA GLN A 31 -0.65 -31.22 -9.95
C GLN A 31 -0.15 -30.53 -11.22
N GLY A 32 -0.19 -31.23 -12.36
CA GLY A 32 0.35 -30.73 -13.61
C GLY A 32 1.88 -30.61 -13.59
N LYS A 33 2.38 -29.39 -13.83
CA LYS A 33 3.82 -29.07 -13.83
C LYS A 33 4.37 -28.72 -12.43
N ASN A 34 3.51 -28.41 -11.48
CA ASN A 34 3.89 -27.96 -10.14
C ASN A 34 3.52 -29.01 -9.09
N LEU A 35 4.08 -28.84 -7.89
CA LEU A 35 3.67 -29.54 -6.68
C LEU A 35 2.76 -28.63 -5.87
N VAL A 36 1.69 -29.16 -5.28
CA VAL A 36 0.70 -28.38 -4.53
C VAL A 36 0.47 -29.01 -3.16
N GLY A 37 0.30 -28.18 -2.13
CA GLY A 37 0.04 -28.60 -0.75
C GLY A 37 -0.73 -27.56 0.05
N HIS A 38 -0.92 -27.82 1.33
CA HIS A 38 -1.46 -26.84 2.27
C HIS A 38 -0.39 -25.85 2.68
N CYS A 39 -0.73 -24.56 2.69
CA CYS A 39 0.21 -23.51 3.03
C CYS A 39 0.59 -23.56 4.52
N PRO A 40 1.89 -23.56 4.87
CA PRO A 40 2.31 -23.58 6.27
C PRO A 40 2.25 -22.21 6.94
N PHE A 41 1.98 -21.14 6.19
CA PHE A 41 2.03 -19.76 6.66
C PHE A 41 0.68 -19.16 7.06
N HIS A 42 -0.44 -19.86 6.80
CA HIS A 42 -1.79 -19.48 7.20
C HIS A 42 -2.66 -20.74 7.37
N GLU A 43 -3.79 -20.62 8.03
CA GLU A 43 -4.76 -21.72 8.09
C GLU A 43 -5.35 -21.97 6.69
N ASP A 44 -4.96 -23.09 6.08
CA ASP A 44 -5.27 -23.45 4.71
C ASP A 44 -6.15 -24.70 4.68
N ASN A 45 -7.44 -24.54 4.34
CA ASN A 45 -8.40 -25.62 4.26
C ASN A 45 -8.43 -26.29 2.87
N THR A 46 -7.88 -25.63 1.86
CA THR A 46 -7.78 -26.12 0.48
C THR A 46 -6.35 -25.94 -0.02
N PRO A 47 -5.73 -26.96 -0.66
CA PRO A 47 -4.34 -26.84 -1.11
C PRO A 47 -4.13 -25.61 -2.01
N SER A 48 -3.55 -24.56 -1.45
CA SER A 48 -3.32 -23.28 -2.14
C SER A 48 -1.83 -22.94 -2.32
N PHE A 49 -0.94 -23.76 -1.77
CA PHE A 49 0.50 -23.58 -1.82
C PHE A 49 1.08 -24.36 -3.00
N SER A 50 1.70 -23.67 -3.95
CA SER A 50 2.27 -24.24 -5.18
C SER A 50 3.79 -24.11 -5.19
N VAL A 51 4.50 -25.17 -5.55
CA VAL A 51 5.96 -25.21 -5.68
C VAL A 51 6.34 -25.59 -7.11
N SER A 52 7.19 -24.79 -7.74
CA SER A 52 7.70 -25.05 -9.09
C SER A 52 9.13 -25.59 -9.02
N GLU A 53 9.30 -26.88 -9.32
CA GLU A 53 10.63 -27.50 -9.45
C GLU A 53 11.44 -26.88 -10.61
N GLN A 54 10.78 -26.49 -11.69
CA GLN A 54 11.44 -25.91 -12.86
C GLN A 54 11.96 -24.50 -12.60
N LYS A 55 11.19 -23.70 -11.85
CA LYS A 55 11.52 -22.29 -11.58
C LYS A 55 12.15 -22.09 -10.19
N GLN A 56 12.28 -23.14 -9.38
CA GLN A 56 12.87 -23.13 -8.04
C GLN A 56 12.26 -22.08 -7.11
N PHE A 57 10.92 -21.95 -7.11
CA PHE A 57 10.20 -21.02 -6.24
C PHE A 57 8.86 -21.58 -5.75
N PHE A 58 8.33 -21.03 -4.66
CA PHE A 58 6.99 -21.31 -4.17
C PHE A 58 6.06 -20.10 -4.26
N TYR A 59 4.77 -20.35 -4.37
CA TYR A 59 3.71 -19.32 -4.33
C TYR A 59 2.45 -19.87 -3.69
N CYS A 60 1.85 -19.09 -2.76
CA CYS A 60 0.55 -19.40 -2.19
C CYS A 60 -0.55 -18.52 -2.80
N PHE A 61 -1.55 -19.14 -3.43
CA PHE A 61 -2.66 -18.43 -4.08
C PHE A 61 -3.63 -17.78 -3.10
N SER A 62 -3.64 -18.20 -1.82
CA SER A 62 -4.53 -17.66 -0.78
C SER A 62 -3.91 -16.48 -0.02
N CYS A 63 -2.68 -16.63 0.48
CA CYS A 63 -2.01 -15.57 1.25
C CYS A 63 -0.98 -14.76 0.46
N HIS A 64 -0.77 -15.10 -0.82
CA HIS A 64 0.14 -14.43 -1.77
C HIS A 64 1.62 -14.41 -1.36
N ARG A 65 2.03 -15.22 -0.39
CA ARG A 65 3.43 -15.40 -0.05
C ARG A 65 4.14 -16.18 -1.14
N SER A 66 5.35 -15.75 -1.46
CA SER A 66 6.16 -16.34 -2.52
C SER A 66 7.65 -16.14 -2.22
N GLY A 67 8.51 -16.96 -2.81
CA GLY A 67 9.93 -16.78 -2.67
C GLY A 67 10.74 -18.02 -3.07
N SER A 68 12.05 -17.93 -2.86
CA SER A 68 13.04 -18.98 -3.05
C SER A 68 13.06 -19.97 -1.87
N VAL A 69 13.94 -20.94 -1.92
CA VAL A 69 14.19 -21.86 -0.79
C VAL A 69 14.63 -21.13 0.48
N PHE A 70 15.36 -20.02 0.34
CA PHE A 70 15.78 -19.23 1.49
C PHE A 70 14.61 -18.52 2.13
N ASP A 71 13.74 -17.86 1.33
CA ASP A 71 12.54 -17.18 1.83
C ASP A 71 11.62 -18.15 2.57
N PHE A 72 11.45 -19.38 2.05
CA PHE A 72 10.67 -20.41 2.71
C PHE A 72 11.18 -20.73 4.12
N LEU A 73 12.50 -21.01 4.24
CA LEU A 73 13.11 -21.34 5.52
C LEU A 73 13.13 -20.15 6.50
N MET A 74 13.35 -18.94 5.99
CA MET A 74 13.31 -17.71 6.79
C MET A 74 11.92 -17.48 7.40
N GLU A 75 10.87 -17.65 6.61
CA GLU A 75 9.50 -17.42 7.09
C GLU A 75 8.99 -18.54 7.98
N LEU A 76 9.26 -19.81 7.64
CA LEU A 76 8.74 -20.95 8.38
C LEU A 76 9.47 -21.15 9.72
N HIS A 77 10.80 -21.09 9.70
CA HIS A 77 11.63 -21.34 10.88
C HIS A 77 12.12 -20.07 11.57
N HIS A 78 11.67 -18.88 11.13
CA HIS A 78 12.07 -17.57 11.66
C HIS A 78 13.59 -17.36 11.65
N LEU A 79 14.26 -17.83 10.60
CA LEU A 79 15.70 -17.74 10.43
C LEU A 79 16.09 -16.38 9.81
N SER A 80 17.30 -15.92 10.11
CA SER A 80 17.93 -14.87 9.33
C SER A 80 18.44 -15.42 7.99
N PHE A 81 18.64 -14.56 6.98
CA PHE A 81 19.15 -14.98 5.67
C PHE A 81 20.47 -15.77 5.77
N PRO A 82 21.49 -15.36 6.56
CA PRO A 82 22.70 -16.16 6.75
C PRO A 82 22.43 -17.54 7.34
N GLN A 83 21.49 -17.67 8.28
CA GLN A 83 21.10 -18.97 8.86
C GLN A 83 20.37 -19.84 7.83
N ALA A 84 19.52 -19.26 7.01
CA ALA A 84 18.86 -19.98 5.91
C ALA A 84 19.89 -20.49 4.89
N VAL A 85 20.85 -19.64 4.48
CA VAL A 85 21.97 -20.05 3.60
C VAL A 85 22.79 -21.17 4.23
N GLU A 86 23.12 -21.11 5.53
CA GLU A 86 23.84 -22.18 6.22
C GLU A 86 23.03 -23.48 6.22
N GLN A 87 21.74 -23.42 6.46
CA GLN A 87 20.88 -24.60 6.47
C GLN A 87 20.78 -25.23 5.07
N VAL A 88 20.60 -24.44 4.03
CA VAL A 88 20.57 -24.93 2.64
C VAL A 88 21.94 -25.48 2.23
N ALA A 89 23.04 -24.80 2.58
CA ALA A 89 24.39 -25.27 2.31
C ALA A 89 24.67 -26.64 2.98
N LYS A 90 24.17 -26.86 4.21
CA LYS A 90 24.26 -28.19 4.88
C LYS A 90 23.46 -29.25 4.13
N LEU A 91 22.23 -28.92 3.68
CA LEU A 91 21.40 -29.84 2.91
C LEU A 91 22.03 -30.17 1.55
N GLY A 92 22.58 -29.16 0.86
CA GLY A 92 23.24 -29.29 -0.43
C GLY A 92 24.70 -29.74 -0.36
N SER A 93 25.25 -29.98 0.86
CA SER A 93 26.66 -30.36 1.08
C SER A 93 27.68 -29.37 0.50
N VAL A 94 27.33 -28.08 0.46
CA VAL A 94 28.22 -26.99 0.02
C VAL A 94 29.04 -26.48 1.20
N ALA A 95 30.37 -26.42 1.03
CA ALA A 95 31.27 -25.91 2.06
C ALA A 95 31.20 -24.37 2.11
N LEU A 96 30.79 -23.83 3.24
CA LEU A 96 30.86 -22.41 3.51
C LEU A 96 32.27 -22.01 3.99
N PRO A 97 32.70 -20.75 3.78
CA PRO A 97 33.97 -20.24 4.30
C PRO A 97 34.10 -20.48 5.82
N THR A 98 35.29 -20.85 6.27
CA THR A 98 35.56 -21.21 7.68
C THR A 98 35.34 -20.06 8.66
N ASP A 99 35.35 -18.81 8.19
CA ASP A 99 35.05 -17.59 8.93
C ASP A 99 33.55 -17.19 8.87
N PHE A 100 32.73 -17.97 8.15
CA PHE A 100 31.30 -17.80 8.11
C PHE A 100 30.65 -18.38 9.38
N GLN A 101 30.03 -17.52 10.18
CA GLN A 101 29.25 -17.89 11.36
C GLN A 101 27.81 -17.38 11.20
N ALA A 102 26.90 -18.27 10.82
CA ALA A 102 25.47 -17.93 10.72
C ALA A 102 24.79 -17.62 12.07
N GLY A 103 25.40 -18.08 13.17
CA GLY A 103 24.95 -17.80 14.54
C GLY A 103 25.56 -16.55 15.18
N ALA A 104 26.54 -15.89 14.54
CA ALA A 104 26.83 -14.51 14.92
C ALA A 104 25.56 -13.71 14.59
N GLU A 105 24.90 -13.13 15.61
CA GLU A 105 23.83 -12.18 15.37
C GLU A 105 24.25 -11.31 14.18
N PRO A 106 23.41 -11.18 13.13
CA PRO A 106 23.74 -10.26 12.07
C PRO A 106 24.05 -8.97 12.81
N LYS A 107 25.23 -8.37 12.55
CA LYS A 107 25.37 -6.95 12.85
C LYS A 107 24.21 -6.35 12.09
N THR A 108 23.13 -6.13 12.81
CA THR A 108 21.89 -5.59 12.25
C THR A 108 22.33 -4.46 11.33
N GLU A 109 21.70 -4.30 10.19
CA GLU A 109 21.89 -3.12 9.32
C GLU A 109 21.90 -1.81 10.14
N GLN A 110 21.54 -1.94 11.43
CA GLN A 110 21.47 -0.93 12.48
C GLN A 110 22.70 -0.88 13.40
N ALA A 111 23.77 -1.66 13.16
CA ALA A 111 25.01 -1.50 13.92
C ALA A 111 25.52 -0.04 13.73
N PRO A 112 26.06 0.61 14.79
CA PRO A 112 26.53 2.01 14.72
C PRO A 112 27.46 2.29 13.55
N ASP A 113 28.25 1.31 13.11
CA ASP A 113 29.19 1.40 11.99
C ASP A 113 28.56 1.02 10.64
N SER A 114 27.30 0.53 10.59
CA SER A 114 26.60 0.29 9.33
C SER A 114 26.21 1.62 8.67
N GLN A 115 25.98 1.60 7.37
CA GLN A 115 25.52 2.80 6.65
C GLN A 115 24.24 3.37 7.26
N GLN A 116 23.29 2.52 7.61
CA GLN A 116 22.05 2.92 8.27
C GLN A 116 22.31 3.47 9.67
N GLY A 117 23.17 2.81 10.47
CA GLY A 117 23.57 3.32 11.79
C GLY A 117 24.23 4.71 11.72
N ARG A 118 25.09 4.93 10.73
CA ARG A 118 25.71 6.25 10.47
C ARG A 118 24.67 7.30 10.07
N LEU A 119 23.67 6.95 9.24
CA LEU A 119 22.57 7.85 8.89
C LEU A 119 21.71 8.19 10.11
N ILE A 120 21.37 7.22 10.96
CA ILE A 120 20.61 7.46 12.20
C ILE A 120 21.37 8.40 13.12
N LYS A 121 22.68 8.15 13.35
CA LYS A 121 23.53 9.02 14.17
C LYS A 121 23.58 10.46 13.63
N LEU A 122 23.64 10.61 12.30
CA LEU A 122 23.59 11.91 11.63
C LEU A 122 22.25 12.62 11.89
N HIS A 123 21.13 11.90 11.84
CA HIS A 123 19.80 12.45 12.16
C HIS A 123 19.67 12.80 13.64
N GLU A 124 20.28 12.04 14.56
CA GLU A 124 20.35 12.38 15.98
C GLU A 124 21.12 13.68 16.23
N THR A 125 22.27 13.85 15.56
CA THR A 125 23.02 15.11 15.62
C THR A 125 22.20 16.28 15.07
N THR A 126 21.55 16.09 13.91
CA THR A 126 20.67 17.10 13.29
C THR A 126 19.52 17.47 14.21
N MET A 127 18.86 16.49 14.83
CA MET A 127 17.77 16.70 15.79
C MET A 127 18.25 17.56 16.97
N ARG A 128 19.38 17.20 17.57
CA ARG A 128 19.96 17.97 18.68
C ARG A 128 20.35 19.39 18.27
N LEU A 129 20.92 19.56 17.09
CA LEU A 129 21.28 20.87 16.56
C LEU A 129 20.05 21.77 16.37
N TYR A 130 19.02 21.29 15.68
CA TYR A 130 17.80 22.07 15.46
C TYR A 130 17.06 22.38 16.77
N HIS A 131 17.05 21.43 17.71
CA HIS A 131 16.50 21.67 19.05
C HIS A 131 17.31 22.73 19.81
N HIS A 132 18.65 22.66 19.77
CA HIS A 132 19.52 23.68 20.38
C HIS A 132 19.29 25.05 19.75
N ILE A 133 19.17 25.15 18.43
CA ILE A 133 18.89 26.43 17.73
C ILE A 133 17.55 26.99 18.19
N LEU A 134 16.50 26.15 18.26
CA LEU A 134 15.18 26.57 18.77
C LEU A 134 15.27 27.14 20.18
N MET A 135 15.95 26.43 21.08
CA MET A 135 15.86 26.70 22.50
C MET A 135 16.86 27.74 22.99
N ASN A 136 18.10 27.74 22.45
CA ASN A 136 19.22 28.42 23.05
C ASN A 136 19.79 29.55 22.20
N THR A 137 19.23 29.84 21.02
CA THR A 137 19.75 30.89 20.14
C THR A 137 18.71 31.99 19.85
N PRO A 138 19.18 33.22 19.52
CA PRO A 138 18.26 34.28 19.07
C PRO A 138 17.50 33.92 17.78
N ALA A 139 18.10 33.12 16.89
CA ALA A 139 17.45 32.66 15.65
C ALA A 139 16.18 31.87 15.91
N GLY A 140 16.13 31.11 17.00
CA GLY A 140 14.95 30.30 17.41
C GLY A 140 13.82 31.07 18.07
N GLU A 141 14.01 32.37 18.42
CA GLU A 141 13.04 33.12 19.21
C GLU A 141 11.66 33.24 18.56
N SER A 142 11.61 33.50 17.24
CA SER A 142 10.36 33.61 16.49
C SER A 142 9.59 32.27 16.47
N ALA A 143 10.32 31.15 16.32
CA ALA A 143 9.76 29.80 16.31
C ALA A 143 9.28 29.39 17.72
N ARG A 144 10.03 29.73 18.79
CA ARG A 144 9.55 29.50 20.18
C ARG A 144 8.26 30.25 20.46
N ARG A 145 8.19 31.56 20.13
CA ARG A 145 6.96 32.36 20.31
C ARG A 145 5.78 31.76 19.53
N TYR A 146 6.05 31.28 18.32
CA TYR A 146 5.03 30.58 17.53
C TYR A 146 4.51 29.32 18.24
N LEU A 147 5.39 28.44 18.73
CA LEU A 147 5.02 27.22 19.44
C LEU A 147 4.27 27.51 20.73
N GLN A 148 4.74 28.49 21.51
CA GLN A 148 4.07 28.94 22.74
C GLN A 148 2.67 29.50 22.46
N LYS A 149 2.50 30.31 21.39
CA LYS A 149 1.18 30.79 20.96
C LYS A 149 0.24 29.66 20.55
N ARG A 150 0.79 28.53 20.08
CA ARG A 150 0.05 27.29 19.78
C ARG A 150 -0.19 26.42 21.03
N GLY A 151 0.14 26.91 22.22
CA GLY A 151 -0.11 26.20 23.48
C GLY A 151 0.90 25.11 23.83
N LEU A 152 2.03 25.00 23.10
CA LEU A 152 3.07 24.03 23.41
C LEU A 152 3.94 24.53 24.57
N THR A 153 3.97 23.74 25.65
CA THR A 153 4.84 24.00 26.80
C THR A 153 6.28 23.58 26.50
N GLN A 154 7.22 24.01 27.33
CA GLN A 154 8.61 23.61 27.24
C GLN A 154 8.76 22.09 27.28
N GLU A 155 8.04 21.43 28.20
CA GLU A 155 8.08 19.97 28.37
C GLU A 155 7.65 19.23 27.10
N LEU A 156 6.64 19.75 26.35
CA LEU A 156 6.23 19.17 25.08
C LEU A 156 7.27 19.39 23.99
N ILE A 157 7.88 20.57 23.93
CA ILE A 157 8.96 20.87 22.97
C ILE A 157 10.12 19.91 23.20
N ASP A 158 10.51 19.67 24.45
CA ASP A 158 11.61 18.76 24.83
C ASP A 158 11.22 17.30 24.57
N GLN A 159 10.00 16.88 24.96
CA GLN A 159 9.52 15.52 24.76
C GLN A 159 9.51 15.09 23.29
N PHE A 160 9.07 15.98 22.41
CA PHE A 160 9.04 15.71 20.97
C PHE A 160 10.33 16.12 20.25
N ASN A 161 11.31 16.68 20.97
CA ASN A 161 12.56 17.19 20.42
C ASN A 161 12.33 18.17 19.26
N LEU A 162 11.33 19.05 19.38
CA LEU A 162 11.03 20.03 18.35
C LEU A 162 12.24 20.94 18.15
N GLY A 163 12.48 21.36 16.93
CA GLY A 163 13.63 22.17 16.56
C GLY A 163 13.27 23.31 15.62
N TYR A 164 14.29 24.05 15.22
CA TYR A 164 14.18 25.10 14.21
C TYR A 164 15.33 25.04 13.23
N ALA A 165 15.02 24.97 11.95
CA ALA A 165 15.98 25.16 10.87
C ALA A 165 15.98 26.65 10.50
N PRO A 166 17.06 27.38 10.73
CA PRO A 166 17.15 28.82 10.45
C PRO A 166 17.13 29.10 8.94
N LYS A 167 17.08 30.38 8.56
CA LYS A 167 17.15 30.79 7.15
C LYS A 167 18.52 30.53 6.54
N GLU A 168 19.58 30.72 7.34
CA GLU A 168 20.96 30.51 6.97
C GLU A 168 21.29 29.01 6.93
N GLU A 169 22.13 28.59 6.01
CA GLU A 169 22.67 27.26 5.92
C GLU A 169 23.65 26.99 7.06
N VAL A 170 23.26 26.17 8.01
CA VAL A 170 24.10 25.84 9.18
C VAL A 170 24.40 24.37 9.33
N LEU A 171 23.49 23.51 8.81
CA LEU A 171 23.57 22.07 9.06
C LEU A 171 24.78 21.45 8.35
N LYS A 172 24.99 21.81 7.08
CA LYS A 172 26.12 21.30 6.29
C LYS A 172 27.45 21.56 6.99
N ALA A 173 27.71 22.82 7.39
CA ALA A 173 28.98 23.21 8.02
C ALA A 173 29.24 22.44 9.34
N VAL A 174 28.19 22.19 10.13
CA VAL A 174 28.32 21.44 11.39
C VAL A 174 28.64 19.98 11.11
N LEU A 175 27.92 19.32 10.19
CA LEU A 175 28.12 17.91 9.91
C LEU A 175 29.44 17.61 9.19
N GLU A 176 29.89 18.49 8.32
CA GLU A 176 31.24 18.41 7.70
C GLU A 176 32.34 18.51 8.76
N LYS A 177 32.19 19.43 9.73
CA LYS A 177 33.14 19.58 10.85
C LYS A 177 33.16 18.34 11.76
N GLU A 178 32.05 17.62 11.89
CA GLU A 178 32.00 16.34 12.60
C GLU A 178 32.59 15.15 11.79
N GLY A 179 33.08 15.41 10.57
CA GLY A 179 33.76 14.41 9.74
C GLY A 179 32.83 13.50 8.94
N HIS A 180 31.60 13.93 8.71
CA HIS A 180 30.69 13.19 7.83
C HIS A 180 31.07 13.41 6.36
N ASP A 181 31.16 12.31 5.61
CA ASP A 181 31.52 12.35 4.20
C ASP A 181 30.36 12.81 3.30
N TYR A 182 30.72 13.37 2.14
CA TYR A 182 29.77 13.88 1.15
C TYR A 182 28.68 12.87 0.76
N GLN A 183 29.02 11.59 0.56
CA GLN A 183 28.09 10.57 0.11
C GLN A 183 27.04 10.25 1.20
N LEU A 184 27.44 10.26 2.46
CA LEU A 184 26.53 10.09 3.58
C LEU A 184 25.57 11.27 3.69
N LEU A 185 26.09 12.51 3.56
CA LEU A 185 25.26 13.72 3.57
C LEU A 185 24.25 13.71 2.41
N ARG A 186 24.68 13.39 1.21
CA ARG A 186 23.85 13.31 0.00
C ARG A 186 22.68 12.33 0.17
N ARG A 187 22.91 11.16 0.79
CA ARG A 187 21.89 10.11 1.00
C ARG A 187 20.99 10.33 2.21
N SER A 188 21.29 11.32 3.04
CA SER A 188 20.57 11.55 4.30
C SER A 188 19.15 12.10 4.11
N GLY A 189 18.84 12.69 2.95
CA GLY A 189 17.59 13.43 2.74
C GLY A 189 17.50 14.77 3.46
N LEU A 190 18.58 15.21 4.11
CA LEU A 190 18.70 16.51 4.81
C LEU A 190 19.17 17.64 3.88
N PHE A 191 19.65 17.28 2.70
CA PHE A 191 20.23 18.22 1.73
C PHE A 191 19.53 18.09 0.38
N THR A 192 19.69 19.15 -0.41
CA THR A 192 19.40 19.19 -1.85
C THR A 192 20.69 19.41 -2.59
N GLU A 193 20.88 18.75 -3.73
CA GLU A 193 22.06 18.87 -4.58
C GLU A 193 21.74 19.81 -5.75
N ASP A 194 22.59 20.81 -5.98
CA ASP A 194 22.47 21.68 -7.13
C ASP A 194 23.16 21.09 -8.38
N ARG A 195 23.07 21.81 -9.52
CA ARG A 195 23.65 21.34 -10.80
C ARG A 195 25.19 21.26 -10.77
N SER A 196 25.85 21.90 -9.80
CA SER A 196 27.30 21.84 -9.63
C SER A 196 27.74 20.68 -8.73
N GLY A 197 26.80 19.93 -8.13
CA GLY A 197 27.07 18.90 -7.16
C GLY A 197 27.24 19.44 -5.73
N SER A 198 26.94 20.72 -5.49
CA SER A 198 27.03 21.29 -4.14
C SER A 198 25.78 20.93 -3.33
N LEU A 199 25.97 20.55 -2.07
CA LEU A 199 24.86 20.26 -1.14
C LEU A 199 24.44 21.54 -0.43
N HIS A 200 23.12 21.75 -0.37
CA HIS A 200 22.46 22.83 0.34
C HIS A 200 21.51 22.28 1.37
N ASP A 201 21.38 22.93 2.53
CA ASP A 201 20.42 22.52 3.56
C ASP A 201 19.02 22.46 2.94
N ARG A 202 18.27 21.37 3.19
CA ARG A 202 16.91 21.18 2.63
C ARG A 202 15.86 22.03 3.34
N PHE A 203 16.06 22.29 4.63
CA PHE A 203 15.08 22.95 5.47
C PHE A 203 15.55 24.35 5.85
N HIS A 204 14.74 25.36 5.52
CA HIS A 204 15.02 26.76 5.83
C HIS A 204 13.78 27.42 6.42
N ASP A 205 13.95 28.25 7.45
CA ASP A 205 12.89 28.99 8.15
C ASP A 205 11.69 28.11 8.56
N ARG A 206 11.99 26.93 9.15
CA ARG A 206 10.97 25.93 9.49
C ARG A 206 11.09 25.43 10.92
N VAL A 207 9.93 25.30 11.58
CA VAL A 207 9.82 24.49 12.79
C VAL A 207 9.96 23.01 12.39
N MET A 208 10.89 22.32 13.05
CA MET A 208 11.26 20.95 12.70
C MET A 208 10.64 19.95 13.65
N PHE A 209 9.99 18.96 13.07
CA PHE A 209 9.39 17.81 13.74
C PHE A 209 10.22 16.57 13.40
N PRO A 210 10.99 16.00 14.34
CA PRO A 210 11.68 14.74 14.10
C PRO A 210 10.67 13.61 13.91
N LEU A 211 10.90 12.82 12.87
CA LEU A 211 10.13 11.63 12.57
C LEU A 211 10.92 10.43 13.07
N LYS A 212 10.36 9.72 14.06
CA LYS A 212 11.03 8.63 14.76
C LYS A 212 10.46 7.29 14.35
N ASP A 213 11.31 6.30 14.22
CA ASP A 213 10.91 4.91 14.01
C ASP A 213 10.26 4.32 15.29
N GLY A 214 9.77 3.07 15.20
CA GLY A 214 9.16 2.38 16.34
C GLY A 214 10.10 2.17 17.55
N GLN A 215 11.40 2.46 17.43
CA GLN A 215 12.38 2.40 18.51
C GLN A 215 12.72 3.80 19.08
N GLY A 216 12.10 4.86 18.58
CA GLY A 216 12.31 6.23 19.01
C GLY A 216 13.53 6.91 18.38
N ARG A 217 14.16 6.30 17.35
CA ARG A 217 15.32 6.87 16.67
C ARG A 217 14.85 7.81 15.54
N PRO A 218 15.43 9.02 15.40
CA PRO A 218 15.07 9.92 14.32
C PRO A 218 15.56 9.36 12.99
N VAL A 219 14.65 9.23 12.02
CA VAL A 219 14.92 8.69 10.68
C VAL A 219 14.63 9.69 9.57
N ALA A 220 13.90 10.77 9.89
CA ALA A 220 13.53 11.82 8.95
C ALA A 220 13.05 13.07 9.70
N PHE A 221 12.70 14.12 8.97
CA PHE A 221 12.12 15.34 9.51
C PHE A 221 10.93 15.80 8.69
N SER A 222 9.99 16.48 9.36
CA SER A 222 8.99 17.32 8.74
C SER A 222 9.23 18.78 9.16
N GLY A 223 9.31 19.68 8.20
CA GLY A 223 9.55 21.11 8.45
C GLY A 223 8.30 21.95 8.16
N ARG A 224 7.68 22.57 9.17
CA ARG A 224 6.56 23.48 9.02
C ARG A 224 7.05 24.91 8.85
N LEU A 225 6.68 25.55 7.74
CA LEU A 225 7.05 26.95 7.47
C LEU A 225 6.50 27.87 8.56
N LEU A 226 7.35 28.76 9.09
CA LEU A 226 7.00 29.64 10.19
C LEU A 226 6.06 30.76 9.73
N GLN A 227 6.33 31.39 8.58
CA GLN A 227 5.52 32.44 7.99
C GLN A 227 4.79 31.89 6.76
N LYS A 228 3.58 32.43 6.50
CA LYS A 228 2.82 32.05 5.30
C LYS A 228 3.52 32.64 4.07
N ASN A 229 4.14 31.76 3.28
CA ASN A 229 4.69 32.08 1.97
C ASN A 229 3.86 31.35 0.91
N THR A 230 3.45 32.07 -0.14
CA THR A 230 2.63 31.52 -1.23
C THR A 230 3.41 30.54 -2.12
N ASP A 231 4.73 30.67 -2.16
CA ASP A 231 5.59 29.94 -3.09
C ASP A 231 6.21 28.66 -2.47
N ALA A 232 6.02 28.44 -1.17
CA ALA A 232 6.58 27.28 -0.48
C ALA A 232 5.52 26.47 0.26
N PRO A 233 5.61 25.14 0.24
CA PRO A 233 4.63 24.28 0.92
C PRO A 233 4.63 24.50 2.43
N LYS A 234 3.44 24.56 3.04
CA LYS A 234 3.25 24.72 4.50
C LYS A 234 4.06 23.67 5.28
N TYR A 235 4.03 22.41 4.84
CA TYR A 235 4.84 21.32 5.36
C TYR A 235 5.76 20.77 4.27
N LEU A 236 7.00 20.51 4.63
CA LEU A 236 8.01 19.86 3.79
C LEU A 236 8.55 18.66 4.56
N ASN A 237 8.41 17.47 3.99
CA ASN A 237 8.95 16.24 4.56
C ASN A 237 10.31 15.89 3.93
N SER A 238 11.11 15.10 4.65
CA SER A 238 12.27 14.42 4.05
C SER A 238 11.82 13.54 2.88
N PRO A 239 12.63 13.36 1.85
CA PRO A 239 12.42 12.36 0.81
C PRO A 239 12.60 10.94 1.40
N GLU A 240 12.23 9.92 0.65
CA GLU A 240 12.57 8.53 0.96
C GLU A 240 14.09 8.36 1.06
N THR A 241 14.54 7.57 2.04
CA THR A 241 15.96 7.31 2.28
C THR A 241 16.17 5.86 2.74
N PRO A 242 17.39 5.33 2.79
CA PRO A 242 17.65 3.99 3.31
C PRO A 242 17.15 3.73 4.74
N ILE A 243 16.85 4.79 5.51
CA ILE A 243 16.34 4.69 6.89
C ILE A 243 14.92 5.23 7.06
N PHE A 244 14.31 5.79 6.02
CA PHE A 244 12.99 6.41 6.07
C PHE A 244 12.09 5.96 4.93
N ASN A 245 11.00 5.30 5.27
CA ASN A 245 9.94 4.94 4.35
C ASN A 245 8.61 5.50 4.88
N LYS A 246 8.01 6.43 4.12
CA LYS A 246 6.74 7.06 4.46
C LYS A 246 5.60 6.09 4.66
N ARG A 247 5.57 5.00 3.89
CA ARG A 247 4.51 3.99 3.95
C ARG A 247 4.53 3.18 5.23
N ARG A 248 5.70 3.11 5.90
CA ARG A 248 5.91 2.33 7.13
C ARG A 248 5.94 3.19 8.39
N LEU A 249 6.10 4.50 8.26
CA LEU A 249 6.25 5.37 9.42
C LEU A 249 4.91 5.93 9.88
N ILE A 250 4.69 5.89 11.20
CA ILE A 250 3.57 6.52 11.90
C ILE A 250 4.16 7.48 12.92
N PHE A 251 3.72 8.74 12.91
CA PHE A 251 4.19 9.74 13.86
C PHE A 251 3.78 9.38 15.29
N ASN A 252 4.69 9.53 16.25
CA ASN A 252 4.52 9.24 17.67
C ASN A 252 4.26 7.77 18.03
N PHE A 253 4.50 6.84 17.11
CA PHE A 253 4.21 5.43 17.38
C PHE A 253 5.09 4.83 18.48
N ASP A 254 6.34 5.30 18.59
CA ASP A 254 7.31 4.90 19.62
C ASP A 254 6.79 5.16 21.05
N LEU A 255 6.19 6.32 21.29
CA LEU A 255 5.61 6.67 22.60
C LEU A 255 4.20 6.09 22.77
N ALA A 256 3.36 6.17 21.74
CA ALA A 256 1.96 5.78 21.80
C ALA A 256 1.73 4.30 22.05
N ARG A 257 2.60 3.41 21.53
CA ARG A 257 2.41 1.95 21.64
C ARG A 257 2.36 1.42 23.07
N LYS A 258 3.08 2.05 24.01
CA LYS A 258 3.01 1.67 25.43
C LYS A 258 1.64 2.02 26.00
N ALA A 259 1.22 3.27 25.85
CA ALA A 259 -0.09 3.74 26.29
C ALA A 259 -1.24 2.99 25.59
N ALA A 260 -1.05 2.59 24.32
CA ALA A 260 -2.06 1.82 23.58
C ALA A 260 -2.27 0.42 24.18
N ARG A 261 -1.21 -0.25 24.63
CA ARG A 261 -1.33 -1.55 25.31
C ARG A 261 -2.06 -1.45 26.65
N GLU A 262 -1.83 -0.37 27.37
CA GLU A 262 -2.49 -0.09 28.66
C GLU A 262 -3.97 0.30 28.46
N ASN A 263 -4.27 1.09 27.44
CA ASN A 263 -5.60 1.63 27.15
C ASN A 263 -6.44 0.76 26.19
N GLY A 264 -5.84 -0.27 25.58
CA GLY A 264 -6.49 -1.17 24.63
C GLY A 264 -6.81 -0.55 23.27
N LYS A 265 -6.40 0.70 22.99
CA LYS A 265 -6.70 1.40 21.73
C LYS A 265 -5.65 2.43 21.34
N LEU A 266 -5.55 2.70 20.02
CA LEU A 266 -4.84 3.85 19.45
C LEU A 266 -5.85 4.88 18.96
N LEU A 267 -5.44 6.17 19.00
CA LEU A 267 -6.17 7.28 18.39
C LEU A 267 -5.39 7.79 17.18
N LEU A 268 -6.01 7.80 16.02
CA LEU A 268 -5.44 8.28 14.78
C LEU A 268 -5.92 9.70 14.49
N PHE A 269 -5.00 10.64 14.42
CA PHE A 269 -5.20 12.04 14.07
C PHE A 269 -4.70 12.34 12.65
N GLU A 270 -5.07 13.50 12.08
CA GLU A 270 -4.58 13.91 10.77
C GLU A 270 -3.13 14.41 10.81
N GLY A 271 -2.81 15.21 11.82
CA GLY A 271 -1.58 15.98 11.87
C GLY A 271 -0.72 15.78 13.12
N TYR A 272 0.51 16.26 13.02
CA TYR A 272 1.47 16.20 14.13
C TYR A 272 1.07 17.10 15.30
N MET A 273 0.48 18.26 15.00
CA MET A 273 0.04 19.20 16.03
C MET A 273 -1.04 18.60 16.89
N ASP A 274 -2.02 17.93 16.28
CA ASP A 274 -3.12 17.28 16.99
C ASP A 274 -2.61 16.22 17.97
N VAL A 275 -1.63 15.42 17.52
CA VAL A 275 -0.98 14.41 18.37
C VAL A 275 -0.25 15.06 19.53
N ILE A 276 0.53 16.13 19.27
CA ILE A 276 1.30 16.81 20.32
C ILE A 276 0.38 17.49 21.33
N SER A 277 -0.67 18.18 20.86
CA SER A 277 -1.67 18.82 21.72
C SER A 277 -2.46 17.78 22.52
N ALA A 278 -2.87 16.68 21.91
CA ALA A 278 -3.52 15.56 22.60
C ALA A 278 -2.59 14.94 23.67
N TYR A 279 -1.29 14.79 23.37
CA TYR A 279 -0.31 14.30 24.32
C TYR A 279 -0.21 15.23 25.54
N GLY A 280 -0.13 16.55 25.32
CA GLY A 280 -0.17 17.57 26.39
C GLY A 280 -1.48 17.57 27.18
N ALA A 281 -2.58 17.19 26.54
CA ALA A 281 -3.87 16.98 27.19
C ALA A 281 -3.99 15.65 27.96
N GLY A 282 -2.93 14.83 28.04
CA GLY A 282 -2.89 13.54 28.72
C GLY A 282 -3.41 12.36 27.88
N VAL A 283 -3.49 12.51 26.57
CA VAL A 283 -3.86 11.45 25.61
C VAL A 283 -2.58 10.94 24.94
N HIS A 284 -1.92 9.96 25.56
CA HIS A 284 -0.60 9.50 25.18
C HIS A 284 -0.60 8.41 24.09
N ASN A 285 -1.76 7.88 23.73
CA ASN A 285 -1.94 6.85 22.70
C ASN A 285 -2.33 7.42 21.32
N GLY A 286 -2.07 8.72 21.09
CA GLY A 286 -2.31 9.41 19.83
C GLY A 286 -1.19 9.15 18.80
N ILE A 287 -1.57 8.91 17.54
CA ILE A 287 -0.69 8.73 16.40
C ILE A 287 -1.19 9.55 15.20
N ALA A 288 -0.32 9.81 14.21
CA ALA A 288 -0.77 10.43 12.96
C ALA A 288 -0.10 9.76 11.75
N SER A 289 -0.84 9.76 10.62
CA SER A 289 -0.29 9.43 9.32
C SER A 289 0.55 10.61 8.78
N MET A 290 1.42 10.35 7.80
CA MET A 290 2.37 11.36 7.29
C MET A 290 1.78 12.29 6.20
N GLY A 291 0.48 12.62 6.29
CA GLY A 291 -0.22 13.40 5.23
C GLY A 291 -0.55 12.54 4.01
N THR A 292 -0.51 11.24 4.16
CA THR A 292 -0.93 10.23 3.18
C THR A 292 -2.06 9.38 3.78
N SER A 293 -2.82 8.71 2.94
CA SER A 293 -3.76 7.68 3.39
C SER A 293 -3.02 6.57 4.14
N LEU A 294 -3.70 5.89 5.08
CA LEU A 294 -3.15 4.72 5.77
C LEU A 294 -2.70 3.65 4.75
N THR A 295 -1.62 2.96 5.08
CA THR A 295 -1.11 1.84 4.29
C THR A 295 -1.33 0.52 5.02
N ASP A 296 -1.25 -0.60 4.29
CA ASP A 296 -1.35 -1.94 4.89
C ASP A 296 -0.21 -2.19 5.88
N GLU A 297 0.99 -1.67 5.61
CA GLU A 297 2.13 -1.78 6.52
C GLU A 297 1.88 -1.03 7.84
N GLN A 298 1.30 0.16 7.76
CA GLN A 298 0.90 0.91 8.95
C GLN A 298 -0.23 0.21 9.72
N LEU A 299 -1.22 -0.33 9.01
CA LEU A 299 -2.29 -1.12 9.61
C LEU A 299 -1.76 -2.37 10.31
N ALA A 300 -0.81 -3.09 9.69
CA ALA A 300 -0.17 -4.25 10.30
C ALA A 300 0.59 -3.89 11.61
N MET A 301 1.24 -2.73 11.65
CA MET A 301 1.87 -2.23 12.88
C MET A 301 0.85 -1.92 13.98
N ILE A 302 -0.28 -1.31 13.61
CA ILE A 302 -1.38 -0.99 14.53
C ILE A 302 -1.98 -2.27 15.10
N VAL A 303 -2.31 -3.26 14.25
CA VAL A 303 -2.88 -4.56 14.65
C VAL A 303 -1.97 -5.32 15.62
N LYS A 304 -0.64 -5.30 15.39
CA LYS A 304 0.33 -5.90 16.33
C LYS A 304 0.37 -5.21 17.70
N THR A 305 -0.15 -4.00 17.81
CA THR A 305 -0.11 -3.19 19.03
C THR A 305 -1.41 -3.23 19.82
N THR A 306 -2.55 -3.14 19.13
CA THR A 306 -3.90 -3.10 19.72
C THR A 306 -4.94 -3.67 18.75
N ASN A 307 -6.09 -4.07 19.28
CA ASN A 307 -7.24 -4.53 18.50
C ASN A 307 -8.28 -3.43 18.26
N GLN A 308 -8.06 -2.18 18.72
CA GLN A 308 -8.98 -1.07 18.51
C GLN A 308 -8.25 0.18 17.99
N LEU A 309 -8.80 0.78 16.94
CA LEU A 309 -8.36 2.05 16.36
C LEU A 309 -9.52 3.05 16.33
N ASN A 310 -9.33 4.19 16.99
CA ASN A 310 -10.26 5.29 16.96
C ASN A 310 -9.73 6.38 16.01
N ILE A 311 -10.52 6.79 15.04
CA ILE A 311 -10.17 7.86 14.07
C ILE A 311 -10.74 9.18 14.61
N CYS A 312 -9.89 10.17 14.84
CA CYS A 312 -10.24 11.49 15.35
C CYS A 312 -9.63 12.55 14.43
N TYR A 313 -10.28 12.80 13.29
CA TYR A 313 -9.88 13.79 12.30
C TYR A 313 -10.67 15.09 12.47
N ASP A 314 -10.31 16.10 11.67
CA ASP A 314 -10.93 17.42 11.74
C ASP A 314 -12.45 17.36 11.53
N GLY A 315 -13.19 18.23 12.22
CA GLY A 315 -14.65 18.31 12.17
C GLY A 315 -15.18 19.01 10.92
N ASP A 316 -14.33 19.43 9.98
CA ASP A 316 -14.70 20.07 8.73
C ASP A 316 -14.99 19.06 7.59
N ALA A 317 -15.45 19.56 6.43
CA ALA A 317 -15.78 18.69 5.30
C ALA A 317 -14.56 17.91 4.73
N PRO A 318 -13.36 18.50 4.56
CA PRO A 318 -12.15 17.77 4.22
C PRO A 318 -11.81 16.63 5.18
N GLY A 319 -11.89 16.87 6.51
CA GLY A 319 -11.62 15.85 7.53
C GLY A 319 -12.65 14.71 7.50
N GLN A 320 -13.96 15.02 7.32
CA GLN A 320 -14.99 14.00 7.18
C GLN A 320 -14.76 13.13 5.92
N ASN A 321 -14.34 13.73 4.81
CA ASN A 321 -13.95 13.00 3.60
C ASN A 321 -12.70 12.14 3.83
N ALA A 322 -11.76 12.60 4.66
CA ALA A 322 -10.57 11.84 5.02
C ALA A 322 -10.93 10.61 5.89
N ILE A 323 -11.88 10.74 6.84
CA ILE A 323 -12.40 9.61 7.62
C ILE A 323 -13.00 8.54 6.69
N GLU A 324 -13.87 8.93 5.74
CA GLU A 324 -14.51 7.97 4.83
C GLU A 324 -13.47 7.26 3.94
N ARG A 325 -12.43 7.97 3.47
CA ARG A 325 -11.31 7.34 2.76
C ARG A 325 -10.55 6.35 3.63
N ALA A 326 -10.25 6.72 4.88
CA ALA A 326 -9.57 5.83 5.84
C ALA A 326 -10.40 4.57 6.12
N LEU A 327 -11.71 4.71 6.33
CA LEU A 327 -12.62 3.57 6.54
C LEU A 327 -12.63 2.62 5.33
N LYS A 328 -12.68 3.15 4.10
CA LYS A 328 -12.63 2.33 2.88
C LYS A 328 -11.31 1.56 2.75
N LEU A 329 -10.19 2.20 3.07
CA LEU A 329 -8.88 1.55 3.03
C LEU A 329 -8.77 0.44 4.07
N ILE A 330 -9.24 0.68 5.29
CA ILE A 330 -9.24 -0.32 6.36
C ILE A 330 -10.13 -1.50 5.97
N GLU A 331 -11.31 -1.27 5.39
CA GLU A 331 -12.22 -2.33 4.92
C GLU A 331 -11.64 -3.15 3.76
N ALA A 332 -10.81 -2.55 2.91
CA ALA A 332 -10.13 -3.25 1.81
C ALA A 332 -8.90 -4.03 2.27
N SER A 333 -8.37 -3.72 3.45
CA SER A 333 -7.16 -4.35 3.97
C SER A 333 -7.43 -5.75 4.54
N ALA A 334 -6.53 -6.69 4.27
CA ALA A 334 -6.60 -8.05 4.81
C ALA A 334 -6.58 -8.11 6.35
N VAL A 335 -6.07 -7.07 7.02
CA VAL A 335 -6.03 -6.98 8.48
C VAL A 335 -7.26 -6.33 9.10
N ALA A 336 -8.22 -5.89 8.29
CA ALA A 336 -9.41 -5.16 8.75
C ALA A 336 -10.25 -5.95 9.78
N SER A 337 -10.37 -7.26 9.60
CA SER A 337 -11.13 -8.14 10.50
C SER A 337 -10.58 -8.18 11.93
N GLN A 338 -9.32 -7.80 12.12
CA GLN A 338 -8.64 -7.82 13.41
C GLN A 338 -8.80 -6.50 14.19
N LEU A 339 -9.29 -5.42 13.54
CA LEU A 339 -9.43 -4.10 14.14
C LEU A 339 -10.88 -3.72 14.41
N LYS A 340 -11.16 -3.39 15.66
CA LYS A 340 -12.40 -2.70 16.04
C LYS A 340 -12.25 -1.20 15.77
N ILE A 341 -12.92 -0.71 14.73
CA ILE A 341 -12.85 0.70 14.35
C ILE A 341 -13.92 1.51 15.07
N ARG A 342 -13.56 2.70 15.54
CA ARG A 342 -14.46 3.74 16.03
C ARG A 342 -14.09 5.08 15.40
N VAL A 343 -15.06 5.96 15.28
CA VAL A 343 -14.88 7.33 14.83
C VAL A 343 -15.22 8.26 15.99
N VAL A 344 -14.39 9.26 16.23
CA VAL A 344 -14.66 10.34 17.17
C VAL A 344 -15.02 11.56 16.35
N GLN A 345 -16.25 12.01 16.47
CA GLN A 345 -16.72 13.19 15.79
C GLN A 345 -16.39 14.44 16.59
N LEU A 346 -15.59 15.33 16.02
CA LEU A 346 -15.39 16.67 16.57
C LEU A 346 -16.54 17.63 16.17
N PRO A 347 -16.74 18.71 16.91
CA PRO A 347 -17.68 19.77 16.51
C PRO A 347 -17.31 20.32 15.12
N THR A 348 -18.32 20.72 14.34
CA THR A 348 -18.14 21.22 12.97
C THR A 348 -17.14 22.38 12.92
N GLY A 349 -16.12 22.24 12.07
CA GLY A 349 -15.11 23.26 11.82
C GLY A 349 -14.00 23.38 12.87
N GLN A 350 -13.93 22.46 13.83
CA GLN A 350 -12.85 22.42 14.82
C GLN A 350 -11.90 21.24 14.54
N ASP A 351 -10.59 21.48 14.70
CA ASP A 351 -9.58 20.45 14.77
C ASP A 351 -9.32 20.03 16.25
N PRO A 352 -8.63 18.89 16.50
CA PRO A 352 -8.34 18.44 17.87
C PRO A 352 -7.54 19.46 18.69
N ASP A 353 -6.56 20.15 18.08
CA ASP A 353 -5.75 21.18 18.72
C ASP A 353 -6.60 22.37 19.17
N GLU A 354 -7.47 22.89 18.27
CA GLU A 354 -8.40 23.98 18.57
C GLU A 354 -9.39 23.60 19.68
N TYR A 355 -9.94 22.37 19.65
CA TYR A 355 -10.83 21.90 20.70
C TYR A 355 -10.15 21.88 22.06
N ILE A 356 -8.90 21.39 22.13
CA ILE A 356 -8.11 21.34 23.37
C ILE A 356 -7.79 22.75 23.88
N GLN A 357 -7.42 23.68 23.00
CA GLN A 357 -7.12 25.06 23.37
C GLN A 357 -8.35 25.78 23.94
N GLN A 358 -9.53 25.54 23.39
CA GLN A 358 -10.78 26.19 23.83
C GLN A 358 -11.37 25.57 25.10
N ASN A 359 -11.29 24.25 25.24
CA ASN A 359 -12.04 23.52 26.28
C ASN A 359 -11.14 22.91 27.37
N GLY A 360 -9.85 22.81 27.12
CA GLY A 360 -8.87 22.18 28.01
C GLY A 360 -8.81 20.65 27.91
N GLY A 361 -7.67 20.08 28.33
CA GLY A 361 -7.37 18.66 28.17
C GLY A 361 -8.30 17.71 28.91
N ALA A 362 -8.83 18.12 30.11
CA ALA A 362 -9.77 17.28 30.86
C ALA A 362 -11.07 17.04 30.06
N LYS A 363 -11.66 18.12 29.52
CA LYS A 363 -12.88 18.03 28.72
C LYS A 363 -12.64 17.25 27.42
N PHE A 364 -11.45 17.38 26.80
CA PHE A 364 -11.12 16.60 25.60
C PHE A 364 -11.06 15.10 25.90
N ARG A 365 -10.44 14.68 27.00
CA ARG A 365 -10.43 13.27 27.42
C ARG A 365 -11.83 12.71 27.67
N ASP A 366 -12.71 13.50 28.30
CA ASP A 366 -14.10 13.10 28.51
C ASP A 366 -14.88 13.06 27.20
N TYR A 367 -14.62 14.00 26.30
CA TYR A 367 -15.21 14.04 24.97
C TYR A 367 -14.86 12.79 24.16
N LEU A 368 -13.58 12.40 24.12
CA LEU A 368 -13.12 11.19 23.43
C LEU A 368 -13.80 9.91 23.91
N LYS A 369 -14.21 9.84 25.20
CA LYS A 369 -14.93 8.68 25.76
C LYS A 369 -16.40 8.63 25.39
N ASN A 370 -17.03 9.80 25.26
CA ASN A 370 -18.48 9.92 25.15
C ASN A 370 -18.98 10.08 23.71
N THR A 371 -18.09 10.35 22.73
CA THR A 371 -18.47 10.65 21.34
C THR A 371 -17.98 9.60 20.33
N GLU A 372 -17.60 8.42 20.80
CA GLU A 372 -17.21 7.31 19.92
C GLU A 372 -18.44 6.76 19.19
N GLU A 373 -18.43 6.82 17.86
CA GLU A 373 -19.46 6.22 17.00
C GLU A 373 -18.91 5.04 16.17
N THR A 374 -19.81 4.20 15.69
CA THR A 374 -19.44 3.12 14.76
C THR A 374 -19.19 3.67 13.36
N PRO A 375 -18.42 2.97 12.47
CA PRO A 375 -18.30 3.35 11.07
C PRO A 375 -19.64 3.48 10.36
N THR A 376 -20.62 2.65 10.73
CA THR A 376 -21.98 2.72 10.18
C THR A 376 -22.68 4.01 10.59
N ALA A 377 -22.69 4.35 11.88
CA ALA A 377 -23.29 5.60 12.37
C ALA A 377 -22.64 6.83 11.72
N PHE A 378 -21.30 6.85 11.62
CA PHE A 378 -20.57 7.87 10.88
C PHE A 378 -21.09 8.00 9.44
N ARG A 379 -21.18 6.91 8.69
CA ARG A 379 -21.61 6.93 7.29
C ARG A 379 -23.05 7.38 7.12
N LEU A 380 -23.95 6.96 8.00
CA LEU A 380 -25.33 7.43 7.98
C LEU A 380 -25.41 8.97 8.15
N ARG A 381 -24.59 9.52 9.02
CA ARG A 381 -24.45 10.96 9.21
C ARG A 381 -23.76 11.65 8.04
N TYR A 382 -22.65 11.07 7.54
CA TYR A 382 -21.88 11.60 6.42
C TYR A 382 -22.72 11.72 5.13
N LEU A 383 -23.58 10.74 4.85
CA LEU A 383 -24.49 10.74 3.69
C LEU A 383 -25.52 11.88 3.71
N ARG A 384 -25.74 12.55 4.85
CA ARG A 384 -26.66 13.70 4.96
C ARG A 384 -26.02 15.01 4.54
N GLN A 385 -24.72 15.07 4.42
CA GLN A 385 -24.00 16.31 4.12
C GLN A 385 -24.40 16.83 2.74
N GLY A 386 -24.80 18.10 2.70
CA GLY A 386 -25.20 18.79 1.48
C GLY A 386 -26.60 18.44 0.96
N LEU A 387 -27.37 17.58 1.64
CA LEU A 387 -28.73 17.22 1.27
C LEU A 387 -29.77 18.07 2.02
N ASN A 388 -30.80 18.51 1.28
CA ASN A 388 -31.99 19.08 1.88
C ASN A 388 -33.00 17.96 2.19
N LEU A 389 -32.97 17.41 3.39
CA LEU A 389 -33.83 16.30 3.80
C LEU A 389 -35.33 16.68 3.94
N SER A 390 -35.68 17.94 3.80
CA SER A 390 -37.10 18.39 3.64
C SER A 390 -37.58 18.17 2.20
N ASN A 391 -36.68 17.99 1.24
CA ASN A 391 -37.01 17.62 -0.12
C ASN A 391 -37.24 16.11 -0.22
N GLN A 392 -38.44 15.70 -0.64
CA GLN A 392 -38.81 14.28 -0.69
C GLN A 392 -37.91 13.43 -1.59
N ALA A 393 -37.43 13.98 -2.72
CA ALA A 393 -36.52 13.25 -3.62
C ALA A 393 -35.13 13.03 -3.00
N GLU A 394 -34.59 14.05 -2.34
CA GLU A 394 -33.30 13.95 -1.64
C GLU A 394 -33.39 13.03 -0.41
N LEU A 395 -34.50 13.10 0.33
CA LEU A 395 -34.77 12.18 1.44
C LEU A 395 -34.83 10.73 0.98
N LEU A 396 -35.54 10.43 -0.11
CA LEU A 396 -35.60 9.08 -0.69
C LEU A 396 -34.22 8.62 -1.15
N SER A 397 -33.44 9.49 -1.80
CA SER A 397 -32.07 9.19 -2.20
C SER A 397 -31.18 8.85 -0.99
N TYR A 398 -31.26 9.66 0.07
CA TYR A 398 -30.57 9.42 1.33
C TYR A 398 -30.98 8.07 1.95
N LEU A 399 -32.27 7.77 2.09
CA LEU A 399 -32.75 6.52 2.70
C LEU A 399 -32.29 5.29 1.92
N ASN A 400 -32.30 5.34 0.58
CA ASN A 400 -31.78 4.27 -0.27
C ASN A 400 -30.26 4.06 -0.04
N ALA A 401 -29.48 5.13 0.03
CA ALA A 401 -28.05 5.06 0.31
C ALA A 401 -27.77 4.53 1.75
N ALA A 402 -28.55 4.98 2.72
CA ALA A 402 -28.47 4.55 4.12
C ALA A 402 -28.76 3.04 4.27
N ILE A 403 -29.78 2.52 3.61
CA ILE A 403 -30.06 1.07 3.58
C ILE A 403 -28.89 0.29 2.95
N GLY A 404 -28.25 0.84 1.91
CA GLY A 404 -27.04 0.24 1.32
C GLY A 404 -25.86 0.16 2.29
N VAL A 405 -25.71 1.15 3.18
CA VAL A 405 -24.69 1.13 4.26
C VAL A 405 -25.06 0.11 5.33
N ILE A 406 -26.33 0.08 5.78
CA ILE A 406 -26.81 -0.85 6.80
C ILE A 406 -26.71 -2.32 6.32
N ALA A 407 -26.92 -2.57 5.03
CA ALA A 407 -26.80 -3.92 4.47
C ALA A 407 -25.40 -4.54 4.61
N LYS A 408 -24.35 -3.71 4.75
CA LYS A 408 -22.96 -4.15 4.98
C LYS A 408 -22.67 -4.53 6.44
N VAL A 409 -23.55 -4.21 7.38
CA VAL A 409 -23.39 -4.56 8.81
C VAL A 409 -23.58 -6.06 8.95
N GLY A 410 -22.61 -6.77 9.52
CA GLY A 410 -22.66 -8.22 9.67
C GLY A 410 -23.71 -8.71 10.66
N ASP A 411 -23.88 -7.96 11.77
CA ASP A 411 -24.82 -8.32 12.85
C ASP A 411 -26.27 -7.98 12.49
N PRO A 412 -27.20 -8.95 12.44
CA PRO A 412 -28.61 -8.71 12.15
C PRO A 412 -29.30 -7.78 13.16
N VAL A 413 -28.96 -7.91 14.45
CA VAL A 413 -29.58 -7.07 15.51
C VAL A 413 -29.15 -5.61 15.35
N ALA A 414 -27.87 -5.37 15.05
CA ALA A 414 -27.38 -4.03 14.77
C ALA A 414 -28.05 -3.42 13.53
N ARG A 415 -28.28 -4.23 12.46
CA ARG A 415 -29.04 -3.77 11.29
C ARG A 415 -30.44 -3.33 11.65
N ASP A 416 -31.15 -4.12 12.44
CA ASP A 416 -32.52 -3.80 12.86
C ASP A 416 -32.57 -2.51 13.70
N LEU A 417 -31.61 -2.30 14.60
CA LEU A 417 -31.53 -1.07 15.38
C LEU A 417 -31.37 0.17 14.49
N TYR A 418 -30.46 0.13 13.50
CA TYR A 418 -30.29 1.25 12.56
C TYR A 418 -31.52 1.50 11.69
N VAL A 419 -32.21 0.44 11.24
CA VAL A 419 -33.46 0.57 10.48
C VAL A 419 -34.57 1.21 11.32
N GLN A 420 -34.71 0.79 12.59
CA GLN A 420 -35.69 1.38 13.51
C GLN A 420 -35.38 2.84 13.83
N GLU A 421 -34.10 3.19 13.99
CA GLU A 421 -33.65 4.56 14.20
C GLU A 421 -34.00 5.46 13.01
N LEU A 422 -33.70 5.05 11.77
CA LEU A 422 -34.07 5.74 10.56
C LEU A 422 -35.60 5.87 10.41
N ALA A 423 -36.33 4.78 10.68
CA ALA A 423 -37.80 4.78 10.60
C ALA A 423 -38.42 5.80 11.55
N ARG A 424 -37.93 5.86 12.79
CA ARG A 424 -38.39 6.79 13.82
C ARG A 424 -38.03 8.24 13.47
N GLU A 425 -36.82 8.49 13.02
CA GLU A 425 -36.32 9.84 12.71
C GLU A 425 -37.09 10.47 11.55
N PHE A 426 -37.33 9.71 10.47
CA PHE A 426 -37.98 10.21 9.26
C PHE A 426 -39.46 9.87 9.15
N GLN A 427 -40.05 9.29 10.22
CA GLN A 427 -41.46 8.92 10.29
C GLN A 427 -41.93 8.02 9.13
N VAL A 428 -41.06 7.10 8.69
CA VAL A 428 -41.34 6.12 7.65
C VAL A 428 -41.65 4.75 8.28
N ASN A 429 -42.47 3.96 7.58
CA ASN A 429 -42.81 2.61 8.07
C ASN A 429 -41.54 1.72 8.09
N PRO A 430 -41.16 1.18 9.26
CA PRO A 430 -39.97 0.34 9.38
C PRO A 430 -40.04 -0.94 8.53
N GLN A 431 -41.26 -1.46 8.26
CA GLN A 431 -41.43 -2.65 7.44
C GLN A 431 -41.01 -2.40 5.96
N ASN A 432 -41.22 -1.19 5.44
CA ASN A 432 -40.81 -0.83 4.08
C ASN A 432 -39.28 -0.75 3.98
N LEU A 433 -38.61 -0.18 5.00
CA LEU A 433 -37.13 -0.14 5.06
C LEU A 433 -36.55 -1.54 5.22
N GLN A 434 -37.20 -2.40 6.02
CA GLN A 434 -36.81 -3.80 6.20
C GLN A 434 -36.92 -4.60 4.89
N GLN A 435 -37.98 -4.39 4.11
CA GLN A 435 -38.16 -5.01 2.81
C GLN A 435 -37.09 -4.56 1.80
N GLN A 436 -36.74 -3.27 1.81
CA GLN A 436 -35.64 -2.75 1.00
C GLN A 436 -34.28 -3.35 1.42
N LEU A 437 -34.03 -3.46 2.73
CA LEU A 437 -32.84 -4.10 3.26
C LEU A 437 -32.74 -5.55 2.80
N THR A 438 -33.82 -6.31 2.91
CA THR A 438 -33.89 -7.71 2.44
C THR A 438 -33.58 -7.81 0.95
N THR A 439 -34.12 -6.90 0.14
CA THR A 439 -33.85 -6.83 -1.30
C THR A 439 -32.37 -6.53 -1.59
N GLN A 440 -31.74 -5.64 -0.81
CA GLN A 440 -30.31 -5.32 -0.92
C GLN A 440 -29.43 -6.51 -0.52
N LEU A 441 -29.78 -7.21 0.55
CA LEU A 441 -29.06 -8.41 1.00
C LEU A 441 -29.12 -9.55 -0.03
N GLN A 442 -30.25 -9.72 -0.72
CA GLN A 442 -30.40 -10.71 -1.79
C GLN A 442 -29.61 -10.38 -3.05
N LYS A 443 -29.35 -9.09 -3.31
CA LYS A 443 -28.54 -8.63 -4.45
C LYS A 443 -27.04 -8.75 -4.21
N GLN A 444 -26.58 -8.86 -2.95
CA GLN A 444 -25.19 -9.15 -2.66
C GLN A 444 -24.94 -10.64 -2.90
N PRO A 445 -23.94 -11.04 -3.72
CA PRO A 445 -23.57 -12.44 -3.81
C PRO A 445 -23.19 -12.90 -2.39
N ALA A 446 -23.87 -13.93 -1.91
CA ALA A 446 -23.68 -14.47 -0.57
C ALA A 446 -22.20 -14.81 -0.39
N ALA A 447 -21.50 -14.09 0.50
CA ALA A 447 -20.34 -14.63 1.16
C ALA A 447 -20.87 -15.82 1.99
N GLN A 448 -20.68 -17.03 1.48
CA GLN A 448 -21.10 -18.24 2.17
C GLN A 448 -20.27 -18.35 3.47
N PRO A 449 -20.91 -18.33 4.64
CA PRO A 449 -20.27 -18.92 5.82
C PRO A 449 -20.12 -20.41 5.49
N GLY A 450 -18.92 -20.93 5.68
CA GLY A 450 -18.63 -22.34 5.43
C GLY A 450 -19.62 -23.26 6.13
N THR A 451 -20.60 -23.74 5.41
CA THR A 451 -21.33 -24.95 5.74
C THR A 451 -20.54 -26.10 5.16
N ALA A 452 -19.91 -26.87 6.02
CA ALA A 452 -19.37 -28.16 5.67
C ALA A 452 -20.45 -28.97 4.92
N PRO A 453 -20.13 -29.57 3.76
CA PRO A 453 -21.05 -30.47 3.12
C PRO A 453 -21.34 -31.67 4.05
N PRO A 454 -22.57 -32.18 4.09
CA PRO A 454 -22.89 -33.33 4.91
C PRO A 454 -22.04 -34.53 4.46
N VAL A 455 -21.42 -35.17 5.43
CA VAL A 455 -20.64 -36.40 5.24
C VAL A 455 -21.57 -37.44 4.65
N SER A 456 -21.58 -37.59 3.33
CA SER A 456 -22.19 -38.73 2.68
C SER A 456 -21.27 -39.94 2.86
N GLN A 457 -21.78 -40.93 3.55
CA GLN A 457 -21.14 -42.23 3.76
C GLN A 457 -20.68 -42.80 2.42
N TRP A 458 -19.40 -43.10 2.33
CA TRP A 458 -18.81 -43.85 1.24
C TRP A 458 -19.36 -45.30 1.31
N PRO A 459 -19.88 -45.89 0.23
CA PRO A 459 -20.17 -47.31 0.22
C PRO A 459 -18.86 -48.09 0.03
N ASP A 460 -18.63 -49.00 0.97
CA ASP A 460 -17.60 -50.04 0.82
C ASP A 460 -18.02 -50.97 -0.32
N ASN A 461 -17.43 -50.80 -1.50
CA ASN A 461 -17.08 -51.86 -2.45
C ASN A 461 -16.63 -51.29 -3.79
N PRO A 462 -15.51 -51.75 -4.36
CA PRO A 462 -15.05 -51.30 -5.67
C PRO A 462 -15.92 -51.90 -6.78
N PRO A 463 -16.37 -51.12 -7.80
CA PRO A 463 -17.08 -51.67 -8.94
C PRO A 463 -16.13 -52.45 -9.87
N ALA A 464 -16.58 -53.66 -10.22
CA ALA A 464 -15.93 -54.56 -11.17
C ALA A 464 -15.83 -53.97 -12.58
N ALA A 465 -14.77 -54.30 -13.28
CA ALA A 465 -14.45 -53.86 -14.66
C ALA A 465 -15.56 -54.22 -15.67
N PRO A 466 -15.88 -53.35 -16.63
CA PRO A 466 -16.90 -53.67 -17.63
C PRO A 466 -16.34 -54.65 -18.69
N LYS A 467 -17.05 -55.75 -18.86
CA LYS A 467 -16.80 -56.73 -19.92
C LYS A 467 -17.12 -56.13 -21.30
N ARG A 468 -16.24 -56.31 -22.24
CA ARG A 468 -16.43 -56.07 -23.69
C ARG A 468 -17.63 -56.86 -24.20
N ARG A 469 -18.56 -56.23 -24.88
CA ARG A 469 -19.53 -56.86 -25.72
C ARG A 469 -19.35 -56.40 -27.18
N SER A 470 -19.21 -57.41 -28.03
CA SER A 470 -19.04 -57.38 -29.46
C SER A 470 -20.31 -56.90 -30.19
N PHE A 471 -20.01 -56.26 -31.31
CA PHE A 471 -20.89 -55.79 -32.36
C PHE A 471 -21.59 -56.95 -33.10
N ASN A 472 -22.87 -56.81 -33.44
CA ASN A 472 -23.41 -57.31 -34.73
C ASN A 472 -24.75 -56.63 -35.11
N GLY A 473 -24.72 -56.03 -36.27
CA GLY A 473 -25.57 -56.09 -37.46
C GLY A 473 -27.05 -55.59 -37.30
N SER A 474 -27.64 -54.85 -38.10
CA SER A 474 -27.73 -54.68 -39.53
C SER A 474 -28.90 -53.72 -39.90
N PHE A 475 -28.67 -52.93 -40.93
CA PHE A 475 -29.57 -52.35 -41.95
C PHE A 475 -31.07 -52.17 -41.71
N THR A 476 -31.61 -50.95 -41.96
CA THR A 476 -32.45 -50.62 -43.14
C THR A 476 -32.79 -49.11 -43.21
N ARG A 477 -32.64 -48.52 -44.42
CA ARG A 477 -33.24 -47.24 -44.87
C ARG A 477 -34.66 -47.51 -45.38
N PRO A 478 -35.58 -46.51 -45.49
CA PRO A 478 -35.61 -45.54 -46.60
C PRO A 478 -36.15 -44.15 -46.20
N ALA A 479 -35.65 -43.10 -46.75
CA ALA A 479 -35.91 -42.29 -47.97
C ALA A 479 -37.02 -41.22 -47.88
N TYR A 480 -36.64 -40.04 -48.32
CA TYR A 480 -37.36 -38.89 -48.88
C TYR A 480 -37.85 -37.75 -47.97
N GLY A 481 -37.34 -36.54 -48.29
CA GLY A 481 -37.95 -35.28 -47.91
C GLY A 481 -36.94 -34.10 -47.89
N GLN A 482 -36.63 -33.55 -49.08
CA GLN A 482 -35.83 -32.31 -49.24
C GLN A 482 -36.54 -31.11 -48.60
N LYS A 483 -35.82 -30.34 -47.76
CA LYS A 483 -35.94 -28.87 -47.69
C LYS A 483 -34.58 -28.30 -47.34
N ARG A 484 -34.05 -27.52 -48.28
CA ARG A 484 -32.86 -26.68 -48.13
C ARG A 484 -32.95 -25.81 -46.88
N ARG A 485 -31.98 -25.93 -45.98
CA ARG A 485 -31.69 -24.92 -44.96
C ARG A 485 -30.22 -24.56 -45.07
N ALA A 486 -29.98 -23.24 -45.07
CA ALA A 486 -28.69 -22.59 -45.18
C ALA A 486 -27.69 -23.16 -44.17
N GLN A 487 -26.43 -23.29 -44.62
CA GLN A 487 -25.30 -23.62 -43.81
C GLN A 487 -25.12 -22.52 -42.73
N ALA A 488 -25.37 -22.88 -41.47
CA ALA A 488 -24.91 -22.12 -40.34
C ALA A 488 -23.42 -22.42 -40.13
N GLN A 489 -22.62 -21.41 -40.16
CA GLN A 489 -21.20 -21.48 -39.76
C GLN A 489 -21.14 -21.96 -38.29
N PRO A 490 -20.16 -22.77 -37.88
CA PRO A 490 -20.00 -23.17 -36.50
C PRO A 490 -19.72 -21.92 -35.64
N ALA A 491 -20.45 -21.77 -34.54
CA ALA A 491 -20.20 -20.75 -33.54
C ALA A 491 -18.75 -20.88 -33.04
N PRO A 492 -18.04 -19.76 -32.82
CA PRO A 492 -16.70 -19.81 -32.26
C PRO A 492 -16.76 -20.49 -30.89
N GLN A 493 -15.91 -21.50 -30.69
CA GLN A 493 -15.70 -22.12 -29.39
C GLN A 493 -15.30 -21.03 -28.40
N ALA A 494 -16.03 -20.94 -27.29
CA ALA A 494 -15.68 -20.05 -26.20
C ALA A 494 -14.28 -20.44 -25.68
N VAL A 495 -13.30 -19.59 -25.93
CA VAL A 495 -11.97 -19.70 -25.33
C VAL A 495 -12.14 -19.45 -23.84
N THR A 496 -11.95 -20.48 -23.03
CA THR A 496 -11.92 -20.35 -21.57
C THR A 496 -10.60 -19.65 -21.22
N LEU A 497 -10.69 -18.37 -20.88
CA LEU A 497 -9.57 -17.57 -20.41
C LEU A 497 -9.04 -18.16 -19.09
N THR A 498 -7.72 -18.23 -18.94
CA THR A 498 -7.06 -18.62 -17.69
C THR A 498 -7.32 -17.57 -16.60
N ALA A 499 -7.16 -17.94 -15.33
CA ALA A 499 -7.36 -17.02 -14.21
C ALA A 499 -6.44 -15.77 -14.31
N ALA A 500 -5.23 -15.92 -14.85
CA ALA A 500 -4.29 -14.83 -15.12
C ALA A 500 -4.78 -13.87 -16.23
N GLU A 501 -5.38 -14.40 -17.30
CA GLU A 501 -5.99 -13.58 -18.36
C GLU A 501 -7.25 -12.85 -17.89
N GLN A 502 -8.04 -13.45 -16.99
CA GLN A 502 -9.20 -12.79 -16.38
C GLN A 502 -8.78 -11.66 -15.43
N GLN A 503 -7.71 -11.81 -14.66
CA GLN A 503 -7.14 -10.75 -13.84
C GLN A 503 -6.55 -9.61 -14.69
N SER A 504 -5.90 -9.92 -15.81
CA SER A 504 -5.35 -8.89 -16.69
C SER A 504 -6.44 -8.04 -17.35
N LEU A 505 -7.64 -8.56 -17.55
CA LEU A 505 -8.79 -7.81 -18.08
C LEU A 505 -9.38 -6.81 -17.09
N ALA A 506 -9.14 -6.98 -15.79
CA ALA A 506 -9.58 -6.08 -14.74
C ALA A 506 -8.66 -4.85 -14.54
N LEU A 507 -7.43 -4.89 -15.09
CA LEU A 507 -6.47 -3.80 -15.01
C LEU A 507 -6.79 -2.67 -15.99
N ASP A 508 -6.38 -1.44 -15.65
CA ASP A 508 -6.51 -0.33 -16.59
C ASP A 508 -5.52 -0.47 -17.78
N GLN A 509 -5.71 0.36 -18.81
CA GLN A 509 -4.89 0.28 -20.03
C GLN A 509 -3.42 0.59 -19.75
N THR A 510 -3.14 1.53 -18.87
CA THR A 510 -1.79 1.94 -18.48
C THR A 510 -1.07 0.83 -17.75
N GLU A 511 -1.71 0.24 -16.76
CA GLU A 511 -1.12 -0.82 -15.96
C GLU A 511 -0.85 -2.08 -16.78
N ARG A 512 -1.72 -2.41 -17.76
CA ARG A 512 -1.47 -3.50 -18.72
C ARG A 512 -0.24 -3.24 -19.60
N ALA A 513 -0.09 -2.00 -20.08
CA ALA A 513 1.06 -1.61 -20.88
C ALA A 513 2.36 -1.67 -20.07
N GLU A 514 2.33 -1.23 -18.81
CA GLU A 514 3.48 -1.29 -17.92
C GLU A 514 3.91 -2.72 -17.60
N ARG A 515 2.95 -3.60 -17.30
CA ARG A 515 3.22 -5.03 -17.06
C ARG A 515 3.86 -5.71 -18.28
N LEU A 516 3.31 -5.45 -19.45
CA LEU A 516 3.84 -6.04 -20.70
C LEU A 516 5.25 -5.52 -21.01
N LEU A 517 5.48 -4.22 -20.84
CA LEU A 517 6.79 -3.61 -21.07
C LEU A 517 7.82 -4.09 -20.05
N LEU A 518 7.47 -4.21 -18.78
CA LEU A 518 8.37 -4.71 -17.75
C LEU A 518 8.70 -6.20 -17.97
N THR A 519 7.73 -7.01 -18.41
CA THR A 519 7.99 -8.40 -18.83
C THR A 519 8.99 -8.44 -19.97
N ALA A 520 8.86 -7.56 -20.98
CA ALA A 520 9.82 -7.46 -22.08
C ALA A 520 11.22 -7.05 -21.57
N VAL A 521 11.32 -6.11 -20.63
CA VAL A 521 12.59 -5.70 -20.00
C VAL A 521 13.29 -6.87 -19.33
N LEU A 522 12.56 -7.75 -18.66
CA LEU A 522 13.16 -8.90 -17.97
C LEU A 522 13.73 -9.94 -18.94
N HIS A 523 13.13 -10.13 -20.13
CA HIS A 523 13.44 -11.23 -21.02
C HIS A 523 14.15 -10.82 -22.34
N ASP A 524 14.27 -9.51 -22.67
CA ASP A 524 14.82 -9.03 -23.94
C ASP A 524 15.85 -7.92 -23.76
N ASP A 525 17.09 -8.20 -24.17
CA ASP A 525 18.21 -7.25 -24.14
C ASP A 525 17.98 -6.01 -25.01
N GLY A 526 17.29 -6.19 -26.15
CA GLY A 526 16.97 -5.09 -27.05
C GLY A 526 16.06 -4.07 -26.38
N THR A 527 15.03 -4.53 -25.69
CA THR A 527 14.11 -3.67 -24.92
C THR A 527 14.84 -2.97 -23.77
N ARG A 528 15.74 -3.65 -23.06
CA ARG A 528 16.58 -3.03 -22.02
C ARG A 528 17.45 -1.90 -22.58
N ALA A 529 18.11 -2.15 -23.70
CA ALA A 529 18.95 -1.15 -24.37
C ALA A 529 18.12 0.04 -24.89
N GLN A 530 16.94 -0.21 -25.45
CA GLN A 530 16.02 0.83 -25.93
C GLN A 530 15.57 1.76 -24.79
N LEU A 531 15.12 1.21 -23.66
CA LEU A 531 14.68 2.01 -22.51
C LEU A 531 15.83 2.77 -21.85
N LYS A 532 17.00 2.16 -21.73
CA LYS A 532 18.21 2.81 -21.20
C LYS A 532 18.66 4.00 -22.06
N ALA A 533 18.40 3.98 -23.35
CA ALA A 533 18.69 5.07 -24.28
C ALA A 533 17.68 6.23 -24.19
N MET A 534 16.57 6.07 -23.48
CA MET A 534 15.52 7.09 -23.31
C MET A 534 15.72 7.89 -22.01
N PRO A 535 16.26 9.13 -22.05
CA PRO A 535 16.70 9.86 -20.84
C PRO A 535 15.58 10.29 -19.91
N TYR A 536 14.32 10.22 -20.34
CA TYR A 536 13.14 10.66 -19.55
C TYR A 536 12.08 9.57 -19.42
N PHE A 537 12.41 8.31 -19.67
CA PHE A 537 11.48 7.20 -19.50
C PHE A 537 11.27 6.93 -18.01
N ALA A 538 10.01 6.86 -17.61
CA ALA A 538 9.59 6.40 -16.29
C ALA A 538 8.24 5.68 -16.39
N PHE A 539 8.06 4.62 -15.61
CA PHE A 539 6.77 3.99 -15.41
C PHE A 539 5.83 4.92 -14.63
N VAL A 540 4.53 4.80 -14.84
CA VAL A 540 3.52 5.65 -14.20
C VAL A 540 3.24 5.20 -12.76
N HIS A 541 3.23 3.88 -12.52
CA HIS A 541 3.02 3.31 -11.20
C HIS A 541 4.36 3.04 -10.51
N ASP A 542 4.51 3.53 -9.28
CA ASP A 542 5.75 3.45 -8.51
C ASP A 542 6.30 2.02 -8.38
N GLN A 543 5.42 1.03 -8.22
CA GLN A 543 5.82 -0.37 -8.11
C GLN A 543 6.54 -0.90 -9.36
N TYR A 544 6.11 -0.52 -10.58
CA TYR A 544 6.76 -0.94 -11.82
C TYR A 544 8.03 -0.13 -12.08
N GLN A 545 8.05 1.14 -11.68
CA GLN A 545 9.25 1.98 -11.72
C GLN A 545 10.34 1.43 -10.81
N GLU A 546 10.00 0.98 -9.61
CA GLU A 546 10.94 0.42 -8.66
C GLU A 546 11.47 -0.94 -9.14
N LEU A 547 10.59 -1.83 -9.64
CA LEU A 547 11.02 -3.10 -10.25
C LEU A 547 11.92 -2.89 -11.45
N TYR A 548 11.66 -1.89 -12.29
CA TYR A 548 12.52 -1.54 -13.41
C TYR A 548 13.92 -1.10 -12.95
N GLN A 549 14.01 -0.25 -11.92
CA GLN A 549 15.30 0.18 -11.37
C GLN A 549 16.08 -1.00 -10.77
N GLN A 550 15.38 -1.89 -10.06
CA GLN A 550 16.01 -3.10 -9.53
C GLN A 550 16.45 -4.05 -10.65
N ALA A 551 15.66 -4.20 -11.71
CA ALA A 551 16.05 -4.97 -12.89
C ALA A 551 17.29 -4.40 -13.59
N VAL A 552 17.36 -3.07 -13.78
CA VAL A 552 18.54 -2.40 -14.34
C VAL A 552 19.79 -2.66 -13.51
N ASN A 553 19.68 -2.62 -12.18
CA ASN A 553 20.79 -2.92 -11.27
C ASN A 553 21.15 -4.41 -11.29
N TYR A 554 20.17 -5.30 -11.27
CA TYR A 554 20.36 -6.76 -11.36
C TYR A 554 21.15 -7.16 -12.61
N PHE A 555 20.80 -6.61 -13.77
CA PHE A 555 21.51 -6.87 -15.04
C PHE A 555 22.88 -6.17 -15.15
N THR A 556 23.35 -5.45 -14.15
CA THR A 556 24.77 -5.04 -14.08
C THR A 556 25.67 -6.15 -13.53
N GLU A 557 25.08 -7.11 -12.82
CA GLU A 557 25.77 -8.22 -12.15
C GLU A 557 25.41 -9.59 -12.74
N HIS A 558 24.33 -9.67 -13.54
CA HIS A 558 23.81 -10.90 -14.15
C HIS A 558 23.52 -10.70 -15.62
N ASP A 559 23.97 -11.63 -16.47
CA ASP A 559 23.76 -11.55 -17.93
C ASP A 559 22.36 -12.04 -18.34
N GLU A 560 21.77 -12.96 -17.59
CA GLU A 560 20.47 -13.58 -17.89
C GLU A 560 19.47 -13.38 -16.74
N TYR A 561 18.18 -13.34 -17.10
CA TYR A 561 17.10 -13.29 -16.13
C TYR A 561 16.81 -14.68 -15.56
N ASP A 562 16.98 -14.84 -14.26
CA ASP A 562 16.49 -15.99 -13.49
C ASP A 562 15.53 -15.51 -12.39
N LEU A 563 14.29 -16.02 -12.42
CA LEU A 563 13.26 -15.58 -11.48
C LEU A 563 13.66 -15.77 -10.02
N ALA A 564 14.27 -16.92 -9.68
CA ALA A 564 14.64 -17.22 -8.29
C ALA A 564 15.74 -16.26 -7.80
N SER A 565 16.75 -16.02 -8.64
CA SER A 565 17.84 -15.08 -8.35
C SER A 565 17.32 -13.64 -8.22
N PHE A 566 16.38 -13.23 -9.08
CA PHE A 566 15.83 -11.89 -9.01
C PHE A 566 14.85 -11.72 -7.84
N LEU A 567 14.11 -12.76 -7.44
CA LEU A 567 13.31 -12.74 -6.21
C LEU A 567 14.19 -12.59 -4.94
N ASP A 568 15.36 -13.20 -4.92
CA ASP A 568 16.31 -13.01 -3.80
C ASP A 568 16.93 -11.60 -3.80
N TYR A 569 17.11 -11.01 -4.99
CA TYR A 569 17.64 -9.65 -5.16
C TYR A 569 16.65 -8.55 -4.72
N VAL A 570 15.34 -8.81 -4.86
CA VAL A 570 14.27 -7.88 -4.50
C VAL A 570 13.91 -8.06 -3.03
N ASP A 571 14.02 -7.03 -2.19
CA ASP A 571 13.74 -7.14 -0.75
C ASP A 571 12.24 -6.98 -0.40
N ASP A 572 11.48 -6.21 -1.19
CA ASP A 572 10.08 -5.88 -0.90
C ASP A 572 9.13 -7.04 -1.27
N PRO A 573 8.36 -7.60 -0.30
CA PRO A 573 7.41 -8.68 -0.55
C PRO A 573 6.30 -8.32 -1.56
N ALA A 574 5.90 -7.05 -1.65
CA ALA A 574 4.89 -6.60 -2.61
C ALA A 574 5.46 -6.61 -4.05
N LEU A 575 6.72 -6.21 -4.21
CA LEU A 575 7.42 -6.28 -5.48
C LEU A 575 7.69 -7.74 -5.89
N LYS A 576 8.02 -8.62 -4.95
CA LYS A 576 8.15 -10.08 -5.20
C LYS A 576 6.83 -10.67 -5.72
N ALA A 577 5.70 -10.31 -5.10
CA ALA A 577 4.38 -10.76 -5.55
C ALA A 577 4.05 -10.24 -6.97
N THR A 578 4.36 -8.97 -7.25
CA THR A 578 4.17 -8.37 -8.58
C THR A 578 5.07 -9.05 -9.62
N LEU A 579 6.34 -9.30 -9.31
CA LEU A 579 7.29 -9.99 -10.16
C LEU A 579 6.82 -11.41 -10.50
N THR A 580 6.33 -12.15 -9.52
CA THR A 580 5.79 -13.51 -9.70
C THR A 580 4.57 -13.51 -10.62
N GLN A 581 3.70 -12.49 -10.53
CA GLN A 581 2.55 -12.33 -11.42
C GLN A 581 2.98 -12.01 -12.86
N LEU A 582 4.03 -11.20 -13.04
CA LEU A 582 4.58 -10.85 -14.35
C LEU A 582 5.18 -12.08 -15.04
N ASP A 583 5.91 -12.92 -14.33
CA ASP A 583 6.53 -14.13 -14.86
C ASP A 583 5.49 -15.23 -15.22
N GLY A 584 4.31 -15.21 -14.60
CA GLY A 584 3.16 -16.05 -14.95
C GLY A 584 2.45 -15.67 -16.25
N LEU A 585 2.68 -14.47 -16.78
CA LEU A 585 2.24 -14.05 -18.10
C LEU A 585 3.22 -14.69 -19.09
N ASN A 586 2.77 -15.65 -19.89
CA ASN A 586 3.60 -16.38 -20.86
C ASN A 586 4.58 -15.43 -21.56
N ALA A 587 5.86 -15.60 -21.34
CA ALA A 587 6.96 -14.88 -22.00
C ALA A 587 7.18 -15.39 -23.44
N ALA A 588 6.12 -15.51 -24.26
CA ALA A 588 6.26 -15.49 -25.69
C ALA A 588 6.82 -14.10 -26.04
N ALA A 589 7.91 -14.04 -26.78
CA ALA A 589 8.59 -12.80 -27.14
C ALA A 589 7.59 -11.70 -27.47
N VAL A 590 7.57 -10.62 -26.68
CA VAL A 590 6.68 -9.48 -26.91
C VAL A 590 7.07 -8.87 -28.26
N PRO A 591 6.15 -8.77 -29.23
CA PRO A 591 6.50 -8.24 -30.53
C PRO A 591 7.00 -6.79 -30.43
N PRO A 592 8.00 -6.34 -31.23
CA PRO A 592 8.49 -4.95 -31.18
C PRO A 592 7.38 -3.90 -31.31
N ALA A 593 6.38 -4.15 -32.15
CA ALA A 593 5.21 -3.28 -32.33
C ALA A 593 4.41 -3.12 -31.00
N ALA A 594 4.30 -4.17 -30.19
CA ALA A 594 3.62 -4.09 -28.89
C ALA A 594 4.44 -3.29 -27.86
N ILE A 595 5.78 -3.32 -27.95
CA ILE A 595 6.66 -2.50 -27.12
C ILE A 595 6.46 -1.01 -27.44
N ASP A 596 6.43 -0.65 -28.74
CA ASP A 596 6.19 0.72 -29.18
C ASP A 596 4.80 1.22 -28.74
N ASP A 597 3.78 0.38 -28.80
CA ASP A 597 2.44 0.71 -28.31
C ASP A 597 2.42 0.93 -26.79
N CYS A 598 3.11 0.10 -26.01
CA CYS A 598 3.27 0.30 -24.57
C CYS A 598 3.97 1.62 -24.24
N LEU A 599 5.05 1.94 -24.94
CA LEU A 599 5.78 3.20 -24.78
C LEU A 599 4.89 4.40 -25.10
N ARG A 600 4.09 4.32 -26.17
CA ARG A 600 3.13 5.38 -26.54
C ARG A 600 2.06 5.58 -25.45
N ILE A 601 1.53 4.51 -24.89
CA ILE A 601 0.54 4.57 -23.81
C ILE A 601 1.16 5.23 -22.58
N ILE A 602 2.31 4.77 -22.13
CA ILE A 602 2.97 5.22 -20.90
C ILE A 602 3.44 6.68 -21.03
N MET A 603 4.13 7.03 -22.14
CA MET A 603 4.78 8.33 -22.29
C MET A 603 3.88 9.43 -22.86
N GLN A 604 2.84 9.11 -23.60
CA GLN A 604 2.02 10.10 -24.29
C GLN A 604 0.57 10.11 -23.81
N LYS A 605 -0.13 8.97 -23.84
CA LYS A 605 -1.56 8.92 -23.49
C LYS A 605 -1.84 9.14 -22.01
N THR A 606 -1.10 8.51 -21.15
CA THR A 606 -1.33 8.58 -19.70
C THR A 606 -1.06 9.98 -19.14
N PRO A 607 0.09 10.64 -19.44
CA PRO A 607 0.33 12.02 -19.00
C PRO A 607 -0.69 12.99 -19.55
N LEU A 608 -1.18 12.81 -20.78
CA LEU A 608 -2.21 13.65 -21.38
C LEU A 608 -3.55 13.48 -20.66
N THR A 609 -3.93 12.25 -20.33
CA THR A 609 -5.15 11.93 -19.58
C THR A 609 -5.09 12.52 -18.17
N GLN A 610 -3.95 12.45 -17.50
CA GLN A 610 -3.75 13.08 -16.19
C GLN A 610 -3.85 14.60 -16.26
N LYS A 611 -3.26 15.25 -17.26
CA LYS A 611 -3.38 16.71 -17.48
C LYS A 611 -4.83 17.12 -17.71
N ILE A 612 -5.59 16.37 -18.52
CA ILE A 612 -7.01 16.62 -18.74
C ILE A 612 -7.80 16.51 -17.42
N ALA A 613 -7.52 15.50 -16.60
CA ALA A 613 -8.18 15.31 -15.31
C ALA A 613 -7.86 16.47 -14.34
N GLN A 614 -6.60 16.89 -14.25
CA GLN A 614 -6.16 18.03 -13.43
C GLN A 614 -6.80 19.35 -13.89
N ALA A 615 -6.80 19.63 -15.19
CA ALA A 615 -7.42 20.83 -15.74
C ALA A 615 -8.95 20.85 -15.52
N LYS A 616 -9.64 19.70 -15.56
CA LYS A 616 -11.05 19.59 -15.21
C LYS A 616 -11.31 19.91 -13.74
N LEU A 617 -10.48 19.37 -12.83
CA LEU A 617 -10.59 19.63 -11.40
C LEU A 617 -10.37 21.11 -11.10
N ALA A 618 -9.32 21.70 -11.67
CA ALA A 618 -9.01 23.13 -11.54
C ALA A 618 -10.16 24.01 -12.09
N LEU A 619 -10.79 23.60 -13.20
CA LEU A 619 -11.94 24.30 -13.77
C LEU A 619 -13.17 24.23 -12.84
N GLN A 620 -13.40 23.12 -12.17
CA GLN A 620 -14.46 23.01 -11.16
C GLN A 620 -14.21 23.93 -9.97
N GLU A 621 -12.98 23.98 -9.49
CA GLU A 621 -12.58 24.88 -8.40
C GLU A 621 -12.70 26.36 -8.79
N ALA A 622 -12.26 26.73 -10.00
CA ALA A 622 -12.41 28.10 -10.52
C ALA A 622 -13.89 28.53 -10.64
N LYS A 623 -14.75 27.59 -11.09
CA LYS A 623 -16.21 27.81 -11.13
C LYS A 623 -16.80 28.01 -9.73
N ALA A 624 -16.39 27.24 -8.74
CA ALA A 624 -16.83 27.36 -7.36
C ALA A 624 -16.44 28.72 -6.74
N ARG A 625 -15.29 29.28 -7.19
CA ARG A 625 -14.80 30.61 -6.75
C ARG A 625 -15.31 31.78 -7.61
N SER A 626 -16.07 31.49 -8.66
CA SER A 626 -16.56 32.48 -9.67
C SER A 626 -15.42 33.29 -10.30
N ASP A 627 -14.27 32.70 -10.50
CA ASP A 627 -13.10 33.32 -11.13
C ASP A 627 -13.21 33.21 -12.65
N HIS A 628 -13.79 34.23 -13.28
CA HIS A 628 -14.08 34.24 -14.73
C HIS A 628 -12.82 34.20 -15.60
N GLU A 629 -11.70 34.78 -15.14
CA GLU A 629 -10.45 34.82 -15.91
C GLU A 629 -9.81 33.43 -15.94
N LEU A 630 -9.71 32.78 -14.78
CA LEU A 630 -9.17 31.42 -14.64
C LEU A 630 -10.07 30.39 -15.35
N ILE A 631 -11.40 30.55 -15.29
CA ILE A 631 -12.34 29.68 -16.02
C ILE A 631 -12.07 29.74 -17.53
N THR A 632 -11.84 30.95 -18.07
CA THR A 632 -11.56 31.12 -19.50
C THR A 632 -10.23 30.49 -19.89
N GLN A 633 -9.17 30.68 -19.11
CA GLN A 633 -7.85 30.10 -19.35
C GLN A 633 -7.91 28.57 -19.33
N LEU A 634 -8.48 27.96 -18.27
CA LEU A 634 -8.61 26.52 -18.14
C LEU A 634 -9.51 25.89 -19.21
N THR A 635 -10.52 26.63 -19.70
CA THR A 635 -11.36 26.16 -20.82
C THR A 635 -10.56 26.09 -22.13
N ILE A 636 -9.72 27.08 -22.40
CA ILE A 636 -8.83 27.09 -23.58
C ILE A 636 -7.81 25.95 -23.47
N GLU A 637 -7.21 25.76 -22.30
CA GLU A 637 -6.26 24.68 -22.05
C GLU A 637 -6.92 23.30 -22.27
N LEU A 638 -8.12 23.07 -21.76
CA LEU A 638 -8.86 21.83 -21.98
C LEU A 638 -9.17 21.59 -23.47
N ILE A 639 -9.51 22.61 -24.24
CA ILE A 639 -9.73 22.48 -25.68
C ILE A 639 -8.43 22.04 -26.39
N GLN A 640 -7.28 22.60 -26.00
CA GLN A 640 -5.98 22.23 -26.57
C GLN A 640 -5.62 20.78 -26.22
N LEU A 641 -5.79 20.37 -24.95
CA LEU A 641 -5.54 19.01 -24.49
C LEU A 641 -6.45 17.98 -25.19
N TYR A 642 -7.73 18.29 -25.39
CA TYR A 642 -8.63 17.42 -26.15
C TYR A 642 -8.26 17.34 -27.65
N SER A 643 -7.77 18.43 -28.23
CA SER A 643 -7.28 18.42 -29.61
C SER A 643 -6.03 17.52 -29.75
N GLN A 644 -5.13 17.54 -28.78
CA GLN A 644 -3.99 16.63 -28.71
C GLN A 644 -4.45 15.16 -28.56
N GLN A 645 -5.43 14.90 -27.70
CA GLN A 645 -5.99 13.55 -27.51
C GLN A 645 -6.65 13.02 -28.81
N GLN A 646 -7.32 13.87 -29.57
CA GLN A 646 -7.88 13.46 -30.85
C GLN A 646 -6.82 13.17 -31.91
N ARG A 647 -5.73 13.92 -31.97
CA ARG A 647 -4.61 13.65 -32.87
C ARG A 647 -3.98 12.28 -32.57
N LEU A 648 -3.71 11.97 -31.32
CA LEU A 648 -3.18 10.66 -30.92
C LEU A 648 -4.12 9.49 -31.31
N LYS A 649 -5.46 9.70 -31.23
CA LYS A 649 -6.43 8.69 -31.66
C LYS A 649 -6.48 8.52 -33.19
N THR A 650 -6.24 9.58 -33.97
CA THR A 650 -6.26 9.52 -35.44
C THR A 650 -4.99 8.83 -35.98
N GLU A 651 -3.85 9.00 -35.30
CA GLU A 651 -2.60 8.32 -35.61
C GLU A 651 -2.65 6.81 -35.31
N GLU A 652 -3.59 6.35 -34.47
CA GLU A 652 -3.84 4.92 -34.19
C GLU A 652 -4.68 4.22 -35.27
N THR A 653 -5.44 5.00 -36.04
CA THR A 653 -6.36 4.45 -37.06
C THR A 653 -5.82 4.58 -38.47
N SER A 654 -4.66 5.22 -38.64
CA SER A 654 -3.93 5.34 -39.91
C SER A 654 -2.73 4.41 -39.95
#